data_dd9f212a90eb2ca43f353905650a665e
#
_entry.id   dd9f212a90eb2ca43f353905650a665e
#
_cell.length_a   1.000
_cell.length_b   1.000
_cell.length_c   1.000
_cell.angle_alpha   90.00
_cell.angle_beta   90.00
_cell.angle_gamma   90.00
#
_symmetry.space_group_name_H-M   'P 1'
#
loop_
_entity.id
_entity.type
_entity.pdbx_description
1 polymer ?
#
loop_
_entity_poly.entity_id
_entity_poly.type
_entity_poly.pdbx_seq_one_letter_code
_entity_poly.pdbx_strand_id
1 'polypeptide(L)'
;MTTSPAAPVAAASPESAPAVSSAPSAPAAAEPAPAVVLVGATAYASAVETAARAAAAYYATGESALDDDAYDRLVRGVAAYEAAHPGELSPDSPTGKVAGGAAVGDVPHTEPMLSLDNAFSAEQLLAWTASVERRIGRPVERWSVEAKLDGLAVAARYEEGRLARLLTRGDGFAGEDVSHAIGAIVGLPDRLTEPVTLEVRGEVLMTREQFERANTARTAHGGAPFANPRNGAAGTLRARDRAYRVEMTFFGYGALPLPGSADAFAEGTAEWPHSTLMERVAELGIHTAAATAVPPRTVTEADSLQARIEEFAALRAGLPFGIDGIVVKADLAADRAAAGSGSRAPRWAVAYKLPAVEKVTTLLAVEWNVGRTGAIAPRAVLEPVEIDGSTVSYATLHNPGDITRRDLRIGDKVMVHKAGDVIPRVEAPVAHLRTGEERPIVFPTACPQCGSDIDASEQRWRCVRGRDCRLVASVAYAAGRDQLDIEGLGVTRVVQLVDAGLVSDFADLFTLTREQLLGLERMGETSTDNLLAAVRAAKDRPLSRVFCALGVRGTGRSMSRRIARHFGSMERIRAADAEALQRVDGIGGEKARTVVAELVELAPLIDRLAAAGVRMSEPGVTGPPAPADADAGTGADAGGSAGEEGGPAGSAGPLSGMTVVVSGAMTGVLASLSRGRMNELVERAGGKSSSSVSGRTSLLVAGANAGSKRAKAEQLGVRTATPDEFAELVADFLTE
;
A
#
# COMPACT_ATOMS: atom_id res chain seq x y z
N MET A 1 49.71 -8.37 -76.95
CA MET A 1 49.64 -9.31 -78.16
C MET A 1 49.05 -10.60 -77.65
N THR A 2 48.00 -11.02 -78.34
CA THR A 2 47.35 -12.30 -78.42
C THR A 2 46.54 -12.78 -77.20
N THR A 3 45.30 -12.51 -77.34
CA THR A 3 44.12 -13.10 -76.67
C THR A 3 43.96 -14.57 -77.02
N SER A 4 43.55 -15.38 -76.06
CA SER A 4 42.93 -16.70 -76.32
C SER A 4 41.66 -16.86 -75.48
N PRO A 5 40.58 -17.43 -76.03
CA PRO A 5 39.24 -17.38 -75.44
C PRO A 5 38.99 -18.54 -74.50
N ALA A 6 38.18 -18.28 -73.48
CA ALA A 6 37.70 -19.24 -72.49
C ALA A 6 36.53 -20.08 -73.00
N ALA A 7 36.56 -21.37 -72.77
CA ALA A 7 35.50 -22.34 -73.05
C ALA A 7 34.33 -22.24 -72.04
N PRO A 8 33.09 -22.63 -72.39
CA PRO A 8 31.93 -22.50 -71.53
C PRO A 8 31.86 -23.58 -70.45
N VAL A 9 31.56 -23.17 -69.22
CA VAL A 9 31.29 -24.05 -68.08
C VAL A 9 29.81 -24.48 -68.08
N ALA A 10 29.59 -25.79 -68.02
CA ALA A 10 28.28 -26.43 -67.95
C ALA A 10 27.49 -26.06 -66.74
N ALA A 11 26.17 -25.83 -66.88
CA ALA A 11 25.21 -25.61 -65.86
C ALA A 11 25.03 -26.86 -64.97
N ALA A 12 25.32 -26.71 -63.65
CA ALA A 12 24.97 -27.71 -62.64
C ALA A 12 23.53 -27.43 -62.11
N SER A 13 22.75 -28.52 -62.06
CA SER A 13 21.38 -28.50 -61.46
C SER A 13 21.39 -28.14 -59.98
N PRO A 14 20.35 -27.51 -59.44
CA PRO A 14 20.30 -27.14 -58.04
C PRO A 14 20.07 -28.38 -57.15
N GLU A 15 20.99 -28.64 -56.26
CA GLU A 15 20.84 -29.58 -55.15
C GLU A 15 19.77 -29.04 -54.19
N SER A 16 18.88 -29.94 -53.74
CA SER A 16 17.81 -29.69 -52.78
C SER A 16 18.35 -29.19 -51.45
N ALA A 17 17.91 -28.00 -51.03
CA ALA A 17 18.14 -27.46 -49.67
C ALA A 17 17.54 -28.38 -48.61
N PRO A 18 18.22 -28.58 -47.46
CA PRO A 18 17.66 -29.34 -46.33
C PRO A 18 16.48 -28.56 -45.71
N ALA A 19 15.43 -29.29 -45.34
CA ALA A 19 14.24 -28.81 -44.68
C ALA A 19 14.60 -28.01 -43.44
N VAL A 20 14.12 -26.76 -43.35
CA VAL A 20 14.19 -25.91 -42.17
C VAL A 20 13.41 -26.61 -41.05
N SER A 21 14.12 -27.04 -40.02
CA SER A 21 13.55 -27.56 -38.77
C SER A 21 12.65 -26.45 -38.20
N SER A 22 11.39 -26.80 -38.00
CA SER A 22 10.42 -25.94 -37.29
C SER A 22 10.98 -25.49 -35.95
N ALA A 23 11.08 -24.19 -35.75
CA ALA A 23 11.38 -23.60 -34.44
C ALA A 23 10.42 -24.16 -33.39
N PRO A 24 10.89 -24.41 -32.17
CA PRO A 24 9.99 -24.83 -31.09
C PRO A 24 8.94 -23.74 -30.86
N SER A 25 7.67 -24.13 -30.88
CA SER A 25 6.55 -23.29 -30.53
C SER A 25 6.81 -22.69 -29.10
N ALA A 26 6.62 -21.40 -28.97
CA ALA A 26 6.69 -20.71 -27.70
C ALA A 26 5.81 -21.45 -26.66
N PRO A 27 6.25 -21.60 -25.41
CA PRO A 27 5.45 -22.24 -24.39
C PRO A 27 4.14 -21.45 -24.24
N ALA A 28 3.02 -22.18 -24.23
CA ALA A 28 1.70 -21.63 -23.95
C ALA A 28 1.77 -20.80 -22.65
N ALA A 29 1.17 -19.61 -22.66
CA ALA A 29 1.11 -18.75 -21.50
C ALA A 29 0.55 -19.56 -20.31
N ALA A 30 1.28 -19.55 -19.19
CA ALA A 30 0.86 -20.24 -17.98
C ALA A 30 -0.50 -19.67 -17.53
N GLU A 31 -1.46 -20.54 -17.24
CA GLU A 31 -2.74 -20.12 -16.69
C GLU A 31 -2.52 -19.34 -15.37
N PRO A 32 -3.25 -18.24 -15.15
CA PRO A 32 -3.12 -17.48 -13.91
C PRO A 32 -3.48 -18.36 -12.72
N ALA A 33 -2.67 -18.29 -11.67
CA ALA A 33 -2.91 -19.05 -10.45
C ALA A 33 -4.34 -18.81 -9.92
N PRO A 34 -5.07 -19.85 -9.46
CA PRO A 34 -6.47 -19.73 -9.07
C PRO A 34 -6.68 -18.73 -7.93
N ALA A 35 -7.84 -18.10 -7.89
CA ALA A 35 -8.25 -17.22 -6.80
C ALA A 35 -8.22 -17.98 -5.45
N VAL A 36 -7.97 -17.27 -4.36
CA VAL A 36 -8.08 -17.85 -3.02
C VAL A 36 -9.55 -18.20 -2.76
N VAL A 37 -9.84 -19.45 -2.46
CA VAL A 37 -11.20 -19.88 -2.11
C VAL A 37 -11.46 -19.47 -0.66
N LEU A 38 -12.43 -18.60 -0.43
CA LEU A 38 -12.84 -18.14 0.90
C LEU A 38 -14.10 -18.89 1.35
N VAL A 39 -14.01 -19.63 2.46
CA VAL A 39 -15.12 -20.39 3.01
C VAL A 39 -15.59 -19.73 4.29
N GLY A 40 -16.80 -19.11 4.23
CA GLY A 40 -17.49 -18.47 5.35
C GLY A 40 -17.01 -17.04 5.67
N ALA A 41 -17.85 -16.31 6.39
CA ALA A 41 -17.67 -14.90 6.72
C ALA A 41 -16.34 -14.58 7.44
N THR A 42 -15.84 -15.50 8.27
CA THR A 42 -14.58 -15.32 8.99
C THR A 42 -13.37 -15.32 8.04
N ALA A 43 -13.34 -16.24 7.05
CA ALA A 43 -12.28 -16.28 6.05
C ALA A 43 -12.33 -15.03 5.15
N TYR A 44 -13.53 -14.60 4.78
CA TYR A 44 -13.74 -13.37 4.04
C TYR A 44 -13.25 -12.12 4.80
N ALA A 45 -13.65 -11.94 6.07
CA ALA A 45 -13.19 -10.81 6.88
C ALA A 45 -11.66 -10.77 7.03
N SER A 46 -11.03 -11.93 7.25
CA SER A 46 -9.56 -12.03 7.31
C SER A 46 -8.88 -11.70 5.99
N ALA A 47 -9.48 -12.10 4.87
CA ALA A 47 -8.99 -11.79 3.53
C ALA A 47 -9.06 -10.29 3.23
N VAL A 48 -10.19 -9.66 3.53
CA VAL A 48 -10.38 -8.19 3.40
C VAL A 48 -9.35 -7.43 4.23
N GLU A 49 -9.16 -7.81 5.48
CA GLU A 49 -8.16 -7.18 6.35
C GLU A 49 -6.73 -7.36 5.82
N THR A 50 -6.41 -8.56 5.37
CA THR A 50 -5.07 -8.86 4.84
C THR A 50 -4.79 -8.04 3.58
N ALA A 51 -5.77 -7.92 2.68
CA ALA A 51 -5.66 -7.09 1.49
C ALA A 51 -5.54 -5.60 1.85
N ALA A 52 -6.35 -5.09 2.76
CA ALA A 52 -6.27 -3.69 3.20
C ALA A 52 -4.92 -3.34 3.84
N ARG A 53 -4.37 -4.26 4.65
CA ARG A 53 -3.06 -4.08 5.29
C ARG A 53 -1.91 -4.15 4.29
N ALA A 54 -1.95 -5.08 3.34
CA ALA A 54 -0.96 -5.19 2.28
C ALA A 54 -0.96 -3.93 1.41
N ALA A 55 -2.12 -3.43 1.01
CA ALA A 55 -2.25 -2.19 0.28
C ALA A 55 -1.72 -0.98 1.06
N ALA A 56 -2.05 -0.87 2.36
CA ALA A 56 -1.55 0.22 3.19
C ALA A 56 -0.02 0.24 3.30
N ALA A 57 0.60 -0.93 3.48
CA ALA A 57 2.06 -1.06 3.53
C ALA A 57 2.69 -0.74 2.16
N TYR A 58 2.10 -1.23 1.09
CA TYR A 58 2.53 -0.97 -0.28
C TYR A 58 2.54 0.52 -0.62
N TYR A 59 1.48 1.26 -0.28
CA TYR A 59 1.41 2.70 -0.55
C TYR A 59 2.22 3.56 0.43
N ALA A 60 2.47 3.10 1.66
CA ALA A 60 3.21 3.87 2.65
C ALA A 60 4.73 3.74 2.52
N THR A 61 5.23 2.53 2.32
CA THR A 61 6.67 2.22 2.36
C THR A 61 7.18 1.50 1.12
N GLY A 62 6.29 1.03 0.24
CA GLY A 62 6.61 0.11 -0.86
C GLY A 62 6.91 -1.31 -0.40
N GLU A 63 6.82 -1.59 0.91
CA GLU A 63 7.04 -2.92 1.48
C GLU A 63 5.70 -3.53 1.89
N SER A 64 5.17 -4.46 1.10
CA SER A 64 3.98 -5.23 1.43
C SER A 64 4.35 -6.64 1.91
N ALA A 65 3.58 -7.19 2.84
CA ALA A 65 3.69 -8.60 3.25
C ALA A 65 3.11 -9.57 2.20
N LEU A 66 2.32 -9.05 1.27
CA LEU A 66 1.81 -9.75 0.10
C LEU A 66 2.46 -9.16 -1.15
N ASP A 67 2.81 -10.02 -2.07
CA ASP A 67 3.16 -9.63 -3.43
C ASP A 67 1.90 -9.28 -4.25
N ASP A 68 2.08 -8.64 -5.39
CA ASP A 68 0.95 -8.20 -6.22
C ASP A 68 0.10 -9.37 -6.71
N ASP A 69 0.70 -10.52 -7.05
CA ASP A 69 -0.05 -11.69 -7.49
C ASP A 69 -0.80 -12.33 -6.31
N ALA A 70 -0.19 -12.47 -5.13
CA ALA A 70 -0.87 -12.93 -3.93
C ALA A 70 -1.95 -11.95 -3.48
N TYR A 71 -1.68 -10.64 -3.62
CA TYR A 71 -2.67 -9.60 -3.37
C TYR A 71 -3.85 -9.69 -4.35
N ASP A 72 -3.56 -9.80 -5.63
CA ASP A 72 -4.58 -9.92 -6.68
C ASP A 72 -5.39 -11.22 -6.56
N ARG A 73 -4.75 -12.36 -6.18
CA ARG A 73 -5.46 -13.61 -5.87
C ARG A 73 -6.37 -13.47 -4.66
N LEU A 74 -5.90 -12.78 -3.62
CA LEU A 74 -6.67 -12.52 -2.41
C LEU A 74 -7.87 -11.63 -2.71
N VAL A 75 -7.68 -10.54 -3.46
CA VAL A 75 -8.75 -9.61 -3.85
C VAL A 75 -9.75 -10.29 -4.78
N ARG A 76 -9.31 -11.17 -5.69
CA ARG A 76 -10.21 -12.00 -6.50
C ARG A 76 -11.05 -12.95 -5.63
N GLY A 77 -10.45 -13.56 -4.61
CA GLY A 77 -11.17 -14.37 -3.63
C GLY A 77 -12.22 -13.58 -2.86
N VAL A 78 -11.85 -12.36 -2.43
CA VAL A 78 -12.77 -11.42 -1.78
C VAL A 78 -13.93 -11.06 -2.71
N ALA A 79 -13.64 -10.69 -3.96
CA ALA A 79 -14.67 -10.34 -4.94
C ALA A 79 -15.61 -11.52 -5.26
N ALA A 80 -15.08 -12.74 -5.38
CA ALA A 80 -15.87 -13.94 -5.61
C ALA A 80 -16.80 -14.25 -4.41
N TYR A 81 -16.31 -14.09 -3.18
CA TYR A 81 -17.14 -14.24 -1.98
C TYR A 81 -18.25 -13.20 -1.92
N GLU A 82 -17.94 -11.93 -2.18
CA GLU A 82 -18.90 -10.81 -2.20
C GLU A 82 -20.00 -11.00 -3.26
N ALA A 83 -19.62 -11.50 -4.43
CA ALA A 83 -20.59 -11.84 -5.50
C ALA A 83 -21.56 -12.95 -5.08
N ALA A 84 -21.09 -13.92 -4.29
CA ALA A 84 -21.90 -15.02 -3.76
C ALA A 84 -22.73 -14.61 -2.52
N HIS A 85 -22.29 -13.58 -1.77
CA HIS A 85 -22.91 -13.14 -0.51
C HIS A 85 -23.15 -11.62 -0.49
N PRO A 86 -24.02 -11.07 -1.35
CA PRO A 86 -24.18 -9.61 -1.49
C PRO A 86 -24.70 -8.90 -0.22
N GLY A 87 -25.24 -9.65 0.75
CA GLY A 87 -25.66 -9.11 2.06
C GLY A 87 -24.55 -9.00 3.10
N GLU A 88 -23.35 -9.54 2.84
CA GLU A 88 -22.23 -9.60 3.79
C GLU A 88 -21.07 -8.69 3.40
N LEU A 89 -21.29 -7.71 2.52
CA LEU A 89 -20.24 -6.80 2.03
C LEU A 89 -19.60 -6.00 3.17
N SER A 90 -18.29 -6.16 3.33
CA SER A 90 -17.52 -5.36 4.28
C SER A 90 -17.33 -3.93 3.75
N PRO A 91 -17.57 -2.89 4.57
CA PRO A 91 -17.26 -1.51 4.19
C PRO A 91 -15.76 -1.27 4.00
N ASP A 92 -14.92 -2.15 4.52
CA ASP A 92 -13.46 -2.09 4.38
C ASP A 92 -12.92 -2.92 3.22
N SER A 93 -13.79 -3.59 2.47
CA SER A 93 -13.37 -4.38 1.31
C SER A 93 -12.53 -3.53 0.33
N PRO A 94 -11.41 -4.05 -0.16
CA PRO A 94 -10.61 -3.41 -1.18
C PRO A 94 -11.33 -3.35 -2.54
N THR A 95 -12.34 -4.21 -2.76
CA THR A 95 -13.06 -4.29 -4.04
C THR A 95 -13.85 -3.03 -4.37
N GLY A 96 -14.23 -2.24 -3.36
CA GLY A 96 -14.94 -0.98 -3.53
C GLY A 96 -14.10 0.30 -3.41
N LYS A 97 -12.77 0.20 -3.21
CA LYS A 97 -11.90 1.35 -2.93
C LYS A 97 -10.86 1.57 -4.03
N VAL A 98 -10.58 2.82 -4.38
CA VAL A 98 -9.61 3.20 -5.43
C VAL A 98 -8.17 2.85 -5.02
N ALA A 99 -7.83 3.09 -3.76
CA ALA A 99 -6.53 2.76 -3.19
C ALA A 99 -6.70 2.53 -1.68
N GLY A 100 -7.09 1.32 -1.32
CA GLY A 100 -7.29 0.97 0.09
C GLY A 100 -5.97 1.07 0.85
N GLY A 101 -5.83 2.08 1.73
CA GLY A 101 -4.65 2.25 2.57
C GLY A 101 -3.63 3.29 2.10
N ALA A 102 -3.84 3.99 0.97
CA ALA A 102 -3.01 5.13 0.60
C ALA A 102 -3.13 6.27 1.63
N ALA A 103 -2.05 7.02 1.81
CA ALA A 103 -2.10 8.25 2.61
C ALA A 103 -3.08 9.24 1.96
N VAL A 104 -3.99 9.79 2.74
CA VAL A 104 -4.90 10.83 2.27
C VAL A 104 -4.08 12.11 2.13
N GLY A 105 -4.02 12.65 0.91
CA GLY A 105 -3.38 13.93 0.65
C GLY A 105 -4.29 15.10 1.05
N ASP A 106 -3.69 16.30 1.10
CA ASP A 106 -4.39 17.52 1.50
C ASP A 106 -5.00 18.29 0.30
N VAL A 107 -4.62 17.94 -0.93
CA VAL A 107 -5.05 18.65 -2.13
C VAL A 107 -6.04 17.81 -2.93
N PRO A 108 -7.29 18.28 -3.12
CA PRO A 108 -8.29 17.54 -3.88
C PRO A 108 -7.93 17.48 -5.38
N HIS A 109 -8.22 16.34 -6.00
CA HIS A 109 -8.15 16.18 -7.45
C HIS A 109 -9.32 16.85 -8.14
N THR A 110 -9.08 17.34 -9.36
CA THR A 110 -10.12 17.93 -10.25
C THR A 110 -11.24 16.92 -10.51
N GLU A 111 -10.84 15.71 -10.88
CA GLU A 111 -11.68 14.54 -10.97
C GLU A 111 -10.99 13.38 -10.24
N PRO A 112 -11.73 12.36 -9.76
CA PRO A 112 -11.11 11.23 -9.09
C PRO A 112 -10.04 10.54 -9.96
N MET A 113 -8.87 10.27 -9.39
CA MET A 113 -7.82 9.44 -10.00
C MET A 113 -8.11 7.98 -9.70
N LEU A 114 -8.99 7.38 -10.51
CA LEU A 114 -9.47 6.02 -10.30
C LEU A 114 -8.37 4.97 -10.53
N SER A 115 -8.56 3.79 -9.97
CA SER A 115 -7.77 2.59 -10.26
C SER A 115 -8.22 1.96 -11.58
N LEU A 116 -7.71 0.79 -11.92
CA LEU A 116 -8.18 -0.03 -13.04
C LEU A 116 -8.63 -1.38 -12.52
N ASP A 117 -9.64 -1.97 -13.18
CA ASP A 117 -9.95 -3.38 -13.00
C ASP A 117 -8.90 -4.21 -13.73
N ASN A 118 -8.67 -5.45 -13.24
CA ASN A 118 -7.65 -6.33 -13.78
C ASN A 118 -8.27 -7.45 -14.63
N ALA A 119 -7.60 -7.78 -15.74
CA ALA A 119 -7.79 -9.02 -16.48
C ALA A 119 -6.48 -9.82 -16.48
N PHE A 120 -6.56 -11.13 -16.30
CA PHE A 120 -5.39 -12.01 -16.14
C PHE A 120 -5.30 -13.07 -17.26
N SER A 121 -6.29 -13.14 -18.14
CA SER A 121 -6.30 -14.06 -19.29
C SER A 121 -7.02 -13.43 -20.48
N ALA A 122 -6.79 -14.00 -21.66
CA ALA A 122 -7.45 -13.59 -22.90
C ALA A 122 -8.98 -13.68 -22.78
N GLU A 123 -9.52 -14.74 -22.15
CA GLU A 123 -10.95 -14.92 -21.95
C GLU A 123 -11.54 -13.82 -21.05
N GLN A 124 -10.81 -13.43 -20.00
CA GLN A 124 -11.24 -12.33 -19.12
C GLN A 124 -11.23 -10.99 -19.87
N LEU A 125 -10.23 -10.77 -20.72
CA LEU A 125 -10.15 -9.57 -21.55
C LEU A 125 -11.33 -9.51 -22.53
N LEU A 126 -11.63 -10.60 -23.26
CA LEU A 126 -12.74 -10.67 -24.18
C LEU A 126 -14.10 -10.55 -23.47
N ALA A 127 -14.25 -11.14 -22.30
CA ALA A 127 -15.44 -10.96 -21.47
C ALA A 127 -15.64 -9.51 -21.04
N TRP A 128 -14.52 -8.80 -20.73
CA TRP A 128 -14.55 -7.38 -20.39
C TRP A 128 -14.93 -6.54 -21.61
N THR A 129 -14.32 -6.72 -22.79
CA THR A 129 -14.71 -5.99 -24.01
C THR A 129 -16.17 -6.17 -24.33
N ALA A 130 -16.68 -7.40 -24.30
CA ALA A 130 -18.10 -7.69 -24.51
C ALA A 130 -19.00 -7.01 -23.45
N SER A 131 -18.52 -6.82 -22.20
CA SER A 131 -19.27 -6.12 -21.17
C SER A 131 -19.35 -4.62 -21.43
N VAL A 132 -18.28 -4.02 -21.98
CA VAL A 132 -18.26 -2.61 -22.40
C VAL A 132 -19.24 -2.41 -23.55
N GLU A 133 -19.19 -3.24 -24.59
CA GLU A 133 -20.05 -3.17 -25.77
C GLU A 133 -21.53 -3.33 -25.43
N ARG A 134 -21.89 -4.29 -24.55
CA ARG A 134 -23.26 -4.41 -24.03
C ARG A 134 -23.74 -3.16 -23.31
N ARG A 135 -22.83 -2.48 -22.60
CA ARG A 135 -23.17 -1.27 -21.86
C ARG A 135 -23.43 -0.08 -22.78
N ILE A 136 -22.62 0.09 -23.80
CA ILE A 136 -22.78 1.17 -24.80
C ILE A 136 -23.81 0.86 -25.88
N GLY A 137 -24.26 -0.41 -25.97
CA GLY A 137 -25.30 -0.87 -26.90
C GLY A 137 -24.83 -1.06 -28.34
N ARG A 138 -23.51 -1.01 -28.59
CA ARG A 138 -22.89 -1.24 -29.90
C ARG A 138 -21.44 -1.73 -29.73
N PRO A 139 -20.81 -2.29 -30.79
CA PRO A 139 -19.37 -2.59 -30.78
C PRO A 139 -18.55 -1.32 -30.55
N VAL A 140 -17.43 -1.48 -29.84
CA VAL A 140 -16.42 -0.42 -29.67
C VAL A 140 -15.63 -0.33 -30.99
N GLU A 141 -15.62 0.85 -31.60
CA GLU A 141 -14.98 1.05 -32.90
C GLU A 141 -13.46 0.93 -32.84
N ARG A 142 -12.87 1.35 -31.71
CA ARG A 142 -11.41 1.40 -31.55
C ARG A 142 -10.97 1.28 -30.11
N TRP A 143 -9.99 0.41 -29.87
CA TRP A 143 -9.31 0.22 -28.61
C TRP A 143 -7.91 0.82 -28.63
N SER A 144 -7.49 1.55 -27.62
CA SER A 144 -6.11 1.94 -27.37
C SER A 144 -5.44 0.89 -26.48
N VAL A 145 -4.24 0.48 -26.85
CA VAL A 145 -3.41 -0.50 -26.11
C VAL A 145 -2.10 0.17 -25.74
N GLU A 146 -1.80 0.23 -24.46
CA GLU A 146 -0.69 0.99 -23.87
C GLU A 146 0.06 0.15 -22.85
N ALA A 147 1.38 0.41 -22.69
CA ALA A 147 2.16 -0.17 -21.62
C ALA A 147 1.64 0.33 -20.25
N LYS A 148 1.40 -0.59 -19.31
CA LYS A 148 1.14 -0.24 -17.92
C LYS A 148 2.46 0.04 -17.20
N LEU A 149 2.76 1.31 -17.07
CA LEU A 149 3.99 1.80 -16.45
C LEU A 149 4.02 1.49 -14.96
N ASP A 150 5.17 1.07 -14.47
CA ASP A 150 5.38 0.75 -13.04
C ASP A 150 6.15 1.87 -12.33
N GLY A 151 5.42 2.76 -11.70
CA GLY A 151 5.95 3.94 -11.02
C GLY A 151 5.01 4.46 -9.93
N LEU A 152 4.91 5.77 -9.81
CA LEU A 152 3.98 6.45 -8.92
C LEU A 152 3.09 7.39 -9.72
N ALA A 153 1.77 7.18 -9.66
CA ALA A 153 0.80 7.98 -10.35
C ALA A 153 0.73 9.41 -9.78
N VAL A 154 0.79 10.40 -10.66
CA VAL A 154 0.72 11.82 -10.32
C VAL A 154 -0.20 12.59 -11.26
N ALA A 155 -0.67 13.75 -10.78
CA ALA A 155 -1.38 14.76 -11.55
C ALA A 155 -0.54 16.03 -11.61
N ALA A 156 -0.16 16.46 -12.81
CA ALA A 156 0.59 17.67 -13.10
C ALA A 156 -0.39 18.74 -13.60
N ARG A 157 -0.53 19.84 -12.86
CA ARG A 157 -1.43 20.95 -13.19
C ARG A 157 -0.66 22.08 -13.84
N TYR A 158 -1.09 22.44 -15.04
CA TYR A 158 -0.58 23.58 -15.78
C TYR A 158 -1.64 24.70 -15.81
N GLU A 159 -1.20 25.91 -15.51
CA GLU A 159 -2.02 27.13 -15.59
C GLU A 159 -1.33 28.08 -16.59
N GLU A 160 -2.05 28.45 -17.66
CA GLU A 160 -1.50 29.25 -18.75
C GLU A 160 -0.15 28.74 -19.29
N GLY A 161 -0.05 27.43 -19.43
CA GLY A 161 1.14 26.73 -19.90
C GLY A 161 2.28 26.64 -18.90
N ARG A 162 2.14 27.07 -17.64
CA ARG A 162 3.14 26.93 -16.59
C ARG A 162 2.79 25.82 -15.64
N LEU A 163 3.76 24.98 -15.29
CA LEU A 163 3.58 23.94 -14.29
C LEU A 163 3.41 24.56 -12.91
N ALA A 164 2.17 24.58 -12.43
CA ALA A 164 1.80 25.20 -11.17
C ALA A 164 1.89 24.23 -10.00
N ARG A 165 1.56 22.91 -10.22
CA ARG A 165 1.48 21.95 -9.12
C ARG A 165 1.64 20.52 -9.59
N LEU A 166 2.25 19.69 -8.74
CA LEU A 166 2.38 18.26 -8.92
C LEU A 166 1.81 17.53 -7.69
N LEU A 167 0.85 16.63 -7.90
CA LEU A 167 0.13 15.94 -6.84
C LEU A 167 0.27 14.43 -6.99
N THR A 168 0.48 13.70 -5.90
CA THR A 168 0.35 12.24 -5.93
C THR A 168 -1.11 11.82 -6.06
N ARG A 169 -1.39 10.59 -6.50
CA ARG A 169 -2.76 10.06 -6.57
C ARG A 169 -3.47 10.06 -5.20
N GLY A 170 -2.73 9.82 -4.10
CA GLY A 170 -3.32 9.67 -2.78
C GLY A 170 -4.36 8.54 -2.73
N ASP A 171 -5.51 8.80 -2.10
CA ASP A 171 -6.66 7.91 -2.02
C ASP A 171 -7.54 7.90 -3.29
N GLY A 172 -7.12 8.63 -4.31
CA GLY A 172 -7.85 8.85 -5.56
C GLY A 172 -8.74 10.10 -5.56
N PHE A 173 -9.02 10.70 -4.40
CA PHE A 173 -9.82 11.93 -4.28
C PHE A 173 -8.98 13.13 -3.87
N ALA A 174 -7.89 12.91 -3.13
CA ALA A 174 -6.93 13.94 -2.74
C ALA A 174 -5.50 13.37 -2.73
N GLY A 175 -4.54 14.17 -3.17
CA GLY A 175 -3.12 13.82 -3.26
C GLY A 175 -2.24 14.69 -2.38
N GLU A 176 -1.02 14.21 -2.11
CA GLU A 176 0.03 14.99 -1.46
C GLU A 176 0.66 15.95 -2.49
N ASP A 177 0.91 17.19 -2.10
CA ASP A 177 1.66 18.15 -2.92
C ASP A 177 3.16 17.80 -2.90
N VAL A 178 3.67 17.40 -4.06
CA VAL A 178 5.07 17.02 -4.30
C VAL A 178 5.75 17.94 -5.30
N SER A 179 5.27 19.18 -5.45
CA SER A 179 5.79 20.18 -6.40
C SER A 179 7.26 20.52 -6.17
N HIS A 180 7.79 20.29 -4.97
CA HIS A 180 9.22 20.44 -4.68
C HIS A 180 10.13 19.51 -5.52
N ALA A 181 9.58 18.43 -6.09
CA ALA A 181 10.32 17.48 -6.91
C ALA A 181 10.35 17.82 -8.41
N ILE A 182 9.58 18.81 -8.87
CA ILE A 182 9.38 19.15 -10.31
C ILE A 182 10.72 19.23 -11.06
N GLY A 183 11.68 20.01 -10.58
CA GLY A 183 12.95 20.20 -11.27
C GLY A 183 13.85 18.96 -11.37
N ALA A 184 13.45 17.79 -10.84
CA ALA A 184 14.15 16.52 -10.93
C ALA A 184 13.47 15.52 -11.86
N ILE A 185 12.40 15.92 -12.55
CA ILE A 185 11.58 15.03 -13.36
C ILE A 185 11.74 15.35 -14.84
N VAL A 186 12.35 14.44 -15.57
CA VAL A 186 12.52 14.50 -17.03
C VAL A 186 11.18 14.19 -17.69
N GLY A 187 10.85 14.92 -18.77
CA GLY A 187 9.60 14.73 -19.52
C GLY A 187 8.39 15.49 -18.95
N LEU A 188 8.62 16.29 -17.91
CA LEU A 188 7.63 17.19 -17.33
C LEU A 188 8.17 18.62 -17.41
N PRO A 189 7.91 19.38 -18.50
CA PRO A 189 8.48 20.71 -18.68
C PRO A 189 7.86 21.72 -17.71
N ASP A 190 8.66 22.67 -17.25
CA ASP A 190 8.16 23.80 -16.42
C ASP A 190 7.19 24.71 -17.19
N ARG A 191 7.28 24.67 -18.54
CA ARG A 191 6.44 25.46 -19.43
C ARG A 191 6.10 24.65 -20.69
N LEU A 192 4.81 24.62 -21.02
CA LEU A 192 4.29 24.05 -22.25
C LEU A 192 4.63 24.90 -23.48
N THR A 193 4.54 24.33 -24.66
CA THR A 193 4.71 25.03 -25.95
C THR A 193 3.60 26.04 -26.19
N GLU A 194 2.43 25.89 -25.53
CA GLU A 194 1.28 26.79 -25.64
C GLU A 194 0.72 27.13 -24.25
N PRO A 195 0.05 28.30 -24.11
CA PRO A 195 -0.48 28.76 -22.82
C PRO A 195 -1.85 28.14 -22.51
N VAL A 196 -1.92 26.79 -22.46
CA VAL A 196 -3.14 26.05 -22.12
C VAL A 196 -3.20 25.70 -20.63
N THR A 197 -4.43 25.57 -20.13
CA THR A 197 -4.71 25.26 -18.71
C THR A 197 -5.31 23.88 -18.57
N LEU A 198 -4.52 22.90 -18.05
CA LEU A 198 -4.90 21.48 -18.01
C LEU A 198 -4.25 20.74 -16.85
N GLU A 199 -4.83 19.60 -16.50
CA GLU A 199 -4.20 18.59 -15.64
C GLU A 199 -3.76 17.39 -16.50
N VAL A 200 -2.47 17.05 -16.48
CA VAL A 200 -1.95 15.84 -17.11
C VAL A 200 -1.69 14.78 -16.05
N ARG A 201 -2.30 13.63 -16.23
CA ARG A 201 -2.11 12.45 -15.38
C ARG A 201 -1.08 11.54 -16.00
N GLY A 202 -0.14 11.09 -15.20
CA GLY A 202 0.96 10.27 -15.67
C GLY A 202 1.61 9.49 -14.54
N GLU A 203 2.65 8.74 -14.93
CA GLU A 203 3.45 7.95 -14.02
C GLU A 203 4.85 8.56 -13.91
N VAL A 204 5.32 8.78 -12.68
CA VAL A 204 6.73 9.08 -12.39
C VAL A 204 7.41 7.79 -12.03
N LEU A 205 8.46 7.47 -12.76
CA LEU A 205 9.24 6.26 -12.59
C LEU A 205 10.75 6.55 -12.66
N MET A 206 11.56 5.55 -12.35
CA MET A 206 12.99 5.55 -12.64
C MET A 206 13.29 4.56 -13.73
N THR A 207 14.07 4.99 -14.74
CA THR A 207 14.72 4.04 -15.63
C THR A 207 15.76 3.23 -14.86
N ARG A 208 16.20 2.10 -15.43
CA ARG A 208 17.24 1.25 -14.81
C ARG A 208 18.50 2.05 -14.49
N GLU A 209 18.94 2.87 -15.42
CA GLU A 209 20.11 3.74 -15.25
C GLU A 209 19.90 4.80 -14.16
N GLN A 210 18.74 5.45 -14.13
CA GLN A 210 18.39 6.40 -13.08
C GLN A 210 18.37 5.75 -11.69
N PHE A 211 17.85 4.53 -11.60
CA PHE A 211 17.80 3.75 -10.36
C PHE A 211 19.20 3.39 -9.84
N GLU A 212 20.10 2.97 -10.72
CA GLU A 212 21.50 2.68 -10.37
C GLU A 212 22.22 3.92 -9.87
N ARG A 213 22.07 5.07 -10.57
CA ARG A 213 22.61 6.36 -10.13
C ARG A 213 22.03 6.80 -8.78
N ALA A 214 20.73 6.62 -8.59
CA ALA A 214 20.04 6.95 -7.34
C ALA A 214 20.60 6.14 -6.16
N ASN A 215 20.80 4.84 -6.33
CA ASN A 215 21.34 3.96 -5.30
C ASN A 215 22.81 4.27 -5.01
N THR A 216 23.61 4.56 -6.02
CA THR A 216 25.01 5.00 -5.85
C THR A 216 25.08 6.28 -5.01
N ALA A 217 24.29 7.30 -5.36
CA ALA A 217 24.23 8.55 -4.63
C ALA A 217 23.73 8.35 -3.19
N ARG A 218 22.68 7.54 -3.01
CA ARG A 218 22.11 7.25 -1.69
C ARG A 218 23.10 6.55 -0.76
N THR A 219 23.80 5.55 -1.28
CA THR A 219 24.80 4.79 -0.50
C THR A 219 26.02 5.68 -0.13
N ALA A 220 26.46 6.55 -1.05
CA ALA A 220 27.53 7.51 -0.77
C ALA A 220 27.17 8.49 0.37
N HIS A 221 25.87 8.74 0.60
CA HIS A 221 25.36 9.57 1.70
C HIS A 221 24.90 8.75 2.92
N GLY A 222 25.30 7.47 3.04
CA GLY A 222 25.04 6.61 4.19
C GLY A 222 23.62 6.04 4.25
N GLY A 223 22.80 6.16 3.19
CA GLY A 223 21.47 5.58 3.12
C GLY A 223 21.51 4.13 2.60
N ALA A 224 20.59 3.28 3.06
CA ALA A 224 20.40 1.97 2.46
C ALA A 224 19.85 2.10 1.02
N PRO A 225 20.26 1.26 0.05
CA PRO A 225 19.77 1.32 -1.31
C PRO A 225 18.25 1.09 -1.37
N PHE A 226 17.59 1.66 -2.37
CA PHE A 226 16.20 1.37 -2.67
C PHE A 226 16.06 -0.07 -3.18
N ALA A 227 14.96 -0.73 -2.83
CA ALA A 227 14.73 -2.12 -3.19
C ALA A 227 14.44 -2.32 -4.69
N ASN A 228 13.73 -1.39 -5.32
CA ASN A 228 13.38 -1.42 -6.75
C ASN A 228 13.16 0.00 -7.30
N PRO A 229 13.08 0.17 -8.64
CA PRO A 229 12.88 1.47 -9.30
C PRO A 229 11.61 2.20 -8.83
N ARG A 230 10.50 1.50 -8.61
CA ARG A 230 9.23 2.06 -8.12
C ARG A 230 9.39 2.67 -6.72
N ASN A 231 10.02 1.94 -5.80
CA ASN A 231 10.30 2.42 -4.44
C ASN A 231 11.31 3.58 -4.46
N GLY A 232 12.27 3.53 -5.39
CA GLY A 232 13.19 4.63 -5.66
C GLY A 232 12.45 5.91 -6.06
N ALA A 233 11.53 5.81 -7.01
CA ALA A 233 10.70 6.93 -7.48
C ALA A 233 9.79 7.46 -6.36
N ALA A 234 9.03 6.59 -5.69
CA ALA A 234 8.12 6.99 -4.61
C ALA A 234 8.84 7.66 -3.43
N GLY A 235 9.96 7.06 -2.97
CA GLY A 235 10.77 7.62 -1.90
C GLY A 235 11.47 8.92 -2.30
N THR A 236 11.84 9.09 -3.58
CA THR A 236 12.46 10.31 -4.09
C THR A 236 11.44 11.43 -4.22
N LEU A 237 10.28 11.13 -4.74
CA LEU A 237 9.21 12.11 -4.96
C LEU A 237 8.72 12.75 -3.65
N ARG A 238 8.65 11.97 -2.56
CA ARG A 238 8.19 12.45 -1.24
C ARG A 238 9.26 13.12 -0.39
N ALA A 239 10.54 12.92 -0.69
CA ALA A 239 11.63 13.46 0.13
C ALA A 239 11.83 14.95 -0.14
N ARG A 240 11.60 15.78 0.88
CA ARG A 240 11.75 17.25 0.79
C ARG A 240 13.20 17.72 0.99
N ASP A 241 13.92 17.06 1.91
CA ASP A 241 15.27 17.47 2.33
C ASP A 241 16.29 16.40 1.97
N ARG A 242 16.81 16.45 0.74
CA ARG A 242 17.88 15.56 0.30
C ARG A 242 19.18 16.35 0.06
N ALA A 243 20.28 15.78 0.54
CA ALA A 243 21.64 16.31 0.29
C ALA A 243 22.12 16.07 -1.16
N TYR A 244 21.40 15.32 -1.97
CA TYR A 244 21.75 14.97 -3.35
C TYR A 244 20.52 14.93 -4.26
N ARG A 245 20.74 15.23 -5.54
CA ARG A 245 19.69 15.20 -6.56
C ARG A 245 19.55 13.80 -7.16
N VAL A 246 18.32 13.38 -7.39
CA VAL A 246 17.97 12.11 -8.05
C VAL A 246 17.01 12.41 -9.18
N GLU A 247 17.34 12.00 -10.39
CA GLU A 247 16.48 12.18 -11.55
C GLU A 247 15.43 11.06 -11.63
N MET A 248 14.23 11.42 -12.09
CA MET A 248 13.11 10.56 -12.40
C MET A 248 12.58 10.90 -13.79
N THR A 249 11.74 10.04 -14.36
CA THR A 249 11.10 10.28 -15.66
C THR A 249 9.59 10.23 -15.50
N PHE A 250 8.90 11.16 -16.16
CA PHE A 250 7.44 11.23 -16.24
C PHE A 250 6.97 10.76 -17.61
N PHE A 251 5.86 10.00 -17.64
CA PHE A 251 5.10 9.71 -18.85
C PHE A 251 3.61 9.93 -18.60
N GLY A 252 3.00 10.84 -19.40
CA GLY A 252 1.57 11.09 -19.38
C GLY A 252 0.78 9.92 -19.97
N TYR A 253 -0.35 9.59 -19.36
CA TYR A 253 -1.31 8.58 -19.82
C TYR A 253 -2.76 9.09 -19.86
N GLY A 254 -3.00 10.34 -19.54
CA GLY A 254 -4.30 10.99 -19.62
C GLY A 254 -4.20 12.47 -19.35
N ALA A 255 -5.18 13.23 -19.83
CA ALA A 255 -5.28 14.65 -19.55
C ALA A 255 -6.74 15.08 -19.48
N LEU A 256 -7.00 16.17 -18.76
CA LEU A 256 -8.32 16.80 -18.64
C LEU A 256 -8.15 18.32 -18.47
N PRO A 257 -9.15 19.12 -18.89
CA PRO A 257 -9.14 20.55 -18.65
C PRO A 257 -9.30 20.85 -17.16
N LEU A 258 -8.67 21.91 -16.67
CA LEU A 258 -8.96 22.41 -15.34
C LEU A 258 -10.27 23.18 -15.31
N PRO A 259 -11.01 23.22 -14.17
CA PRO A 259 -12.24 23.97 -14.05
C PRO A 259 -12.05 25.45 -14.39
N GLY A 260 -12.89 25.98 -15.27
CA GLY A 260 -12.84 27.36 -15.70
C GLY A 260 -11.92 27.66 -16.89
N SER A 261 -11.18 26.66 -17.41
CA SER A 261 -10.46 26.82 -18.68
C SER A 261 -11.47 26.87 -19.84
N ALA A 262 -11.24 27.80 -20.76
CA ALA A 262 -12.04 27.99 -21.99
C ALA A 262 -11.11 28.11 -23.20
N ASP A 263 -9.98 27.38 -23.16
CA ASP A 263 -9.02 27.30 -24.26
C ASP A 263 -9.36 26.19 -25.25
N ALA A 264 -8.69 26.17 -26.39
CA ALA A 264 -8.90 25.14 -27.44
C ALA A 264 -8.67 23.71 -26.93
N PHE A 265 -7.85 23.52 -25.89
CA PHE A 265 -7.65 22.21 -25.28
C PHE A 265 -8.91 21.77 -24.53
N ALA A 266 -9.53 22.67 -23.75
CA ALA A 266 -10.75 22.39 -23.01
C ALA A 266 -11.92 22.05 -23.96
N GLU A 267 -12.05 22.80 -25.08
CA GLU A 267 -13.08 22.54 -26.08
C GLU A 267 -12.90 21.18 -26.76
N GLY A 268 -11.67 20.81 -27.13
CA GLY A 268 -11.38 19.56 -27.83
C GLY A 268 -11.40 18.30 -26.96
N THR A 269 -11.08 18.41 -25.68
CA THR A 269 -10.88 17.23 -24.79
C THR A 269 -12.12 16.34 -24.67
N ALA A 270 -13.33 16.93 -24.74
CA ALA A 270 -14.60 16.20 -24.65
C ALA A 270 -14.87 15.30 -25.87
N GLU A 271 -14.30 15.62 -27.02
CA GLU A 271 -14.58 14.96 -28.31
C GLU A 271 -13.40 14.10 -28.81
N TRP A 272 -12.18 14.42 -28.39
CA TRP A 272 -11.00 13.75 -28.91
C TRP A 272 -10.92 12.26 -28.51
N PRO A 273 -10.56 11.39 -29.45
CA PRO A 273 -10.09 10.07 -29.12
C PRO A 273 -8.93 10.14 -28.12
N HIS A 274 -8.78 9.12 -27.26
CA HIS A 274 -7.69 9.08 -26.29
C HIS A 274 -6.32 9.13 -26.97
N SER A 275 -6.16 8.44 -28.10
CA SER A 275 -4.93 8.48 -28.92
C SER A 275 -4.59 9.91 -29.35
N THR A 276 -5.55 10.66 -29.88
CA THR A 276 -5.37 12.05 -30.31
C THR A 276 -5.09 12.97 -29.12
N LEU A 277 -5.77 12.78 -27.97
CA LEU A 277 -5.50 13.51 -26.76
C LEU A 277 -4.05 13.33 -26.29
N MET A 278 -3.52 12.11 -26.38
CA MET A 278 -2.13 11.83 -25.97
C MET A 278 -1.10 12.35 -26.98
N GLU A 279 -1.43 12.38 -28.27
CA GLU A 279 -0.63 13.06 -29.30
C GLU A 279 -0.56 14.58 -29.00
N ARG A 280 -1.69 15.19 -28.68
CA ARG A 280 -1.76 16.60 -28.31
C ARG A 280 -0.94 16.94 -27.05
N VAL A 281 -1.00 16.07 -26.02
CA VAL A 281 -0.17 16.21 -24.82
C VAL A 281 1.33 16.16 -25.17
N ALA A 282 1.72 15.29 -26.10
CA ALA A 282 3.11 15.21 -26.55
C ALA A 282 3.55 16.47 -27.33
N GLU A 283 2.70 17.04 -28.17
CA GLU A 283 2.95 18.31 -28.90
C GLU A 283 3.13 19.51 -27.93
N LEU A 284 2.48 19.47 -26.77
CA LEU A 284 2.69 20.46 -25.71
C LEU A 284 4.06 20.33 -25.01
N GLY A 285 4.86 19.32 -25.36
CA GLY A 285 6.21 19.09 -24.85
C GLY A 285 6.29 18.11 -23.68
N ILE A 286 5.21 17.46 -23.31
CA ILE A 286 5.16 16.48 -22.21
C ILE A 286 5.49 15.08 -22.75
N HIS A 287 6.33 14.33 -22.06
CA HIS A 287 6.57 12.95 -22.44
C HIS A 287 5.30 12.09 -22.26
N THR A 288 4.98 11.30 -23.28
CA THR A 288 3.95 10.28 -23.24
C THR A 288 4.55 8.92 -23.59
N ALA A 289 3.79 7.85 -23.44
CA ALA A 289 4.23 6.52 -23.82
C ALA A 289 4.62 6.42 -25.31
N ALA A 290 4.19 7.36 -26.16
CA ALA A 290 4.59 7.45 -27.57
C ALA A 290 6.11 7.68 -27.76
N ALA A 291 6.79 8.27 -26.80
CA ALA A 291 8.24 8.48 -26.80
C ALA A 291 9.05 7.24 -26.38
N THR A 292 8.39 6.12 -26.08
CA THR A 292 9.05 4.88 -25.63
C THR A 292 9.22 3.86 -26.75
N ALA A 293 9.98 2.81 -26.50
CA ALA A 293 10.10 1.67 -27.42
C ALA A 293 8.80 0.85 -27.55
N VAL A 294 7.80 1.12 -26.74
CA VAL A 294 6.46 0.50 -26.76
C VAL A 294 5.37 1.57 -26.89
N PRO A 295 5.31 2.28 -28.02
CA PRO A 295 4.34 3.34 -28.24
C PRO A 295 2.91 2.77 -28.22
N PRO A 296 1.92 3.55 -27.73
CA PRO A 296 0.52 3.16 -27.79
C PRO A 296 0.09 2.75 -29.21
N ARG A 297 -0.83 1.78 -29.28
CA ARG A 297 -1.39 1.31 -30.54
C ARG A 297 -2.91 1.27 -30.45
N THR A 298 -3.57 1.55 -31.56
CA THR A 298 -5.01 1.38 -31.68
C THR A 298 -5.34 0.14 -32.51
N VAL A 299 -6.36 -0.59 -32.09
CA VAL A 299 -6.91 -1.75 -32.81
C VAL A 299 -8.43 -1.60 -32.93
N THR A 300 -9.00 -2.11 -34.03
CA THR A 300 -10.44 -2.00 -34.31
C THR A 300 -11.21 -3.27 -33.91
N GLU A 301 -10.51 -4.39 -33.76
CA GLU A 301 -11.10 -5.69 -33.46
C GLU A 301 -10.63 -6.18 -32.09
N ALA A 302 -11.55 -6.62 -31.24
CA ALA A 302 -11.24 -7.14 -29.90
C ALA A 302 -10.32 -8.37 -29.97
N ASP A 303 -10.47 -9.23 -30.99
CA ASP A 303 -9.62 -10.41 -31.18
C ASP A 303 -8.16 -10.07 -31.48
N SER A 304 -7.89 -8.87 -32.00
CA SER A 304 -6.53 -8.36 -32.24
C SER A 304 -5.83 -7.86 -30.98
N LEU A 305 -6.56 -7.67 -29.88
CA LEU A 305 -5.99 -7.20 -28.62
C LEU A 305 -4.95 -8.17 -28.05
N GLN A 306 -5.23 -9.47 -28.12
CA GLN A 306 -4.33 -10.49 -27.56
C GLN A 306 -2.97 -10.50 -28.29
N ALA A 307 -2.97 -10.45 -29.64
CA ALA A 307 -1.74 -10.39 -30.43
C ALA A 307 -0.91 -9.14 -30.08
N ARG A 308 -1.56 -8.00 -29.83
CA ARG A 308 -0.90 -6.77 -29.43
C ARG A 308 -0.32 -6.86 -28.02
N ILE A 309 -1.03 -7.49 -27.09
CA ILE A 309 -0.55 -7.73 -25.71
C ILE A 309 0.70 -8.63 -25.73
N GLU A 310 0.70 -9.68 -26.55
CA GLU A 310 1.85 -10.58 -26.71
C GLU A 310 3.08 -9.86 -27.29
N GLU A 311 2.88 -8.95 -28.25
CA GLU A 311 3.96 -8.10 -28.76
C GLU A 311 4.57 -7.22 -27.66
N PHE A 312 3.75 -6.56 -26.85
CA PHE A 312 4.24 -5.76 -25.71
C PHE A 312 4.94 -6.63 -24.66
N ALA A 313 4.40 -7.80 -24.38
CA ALA A 313 5.01 -8.76 -23.45
C ALA A 313 6.41 -9.21 -23.90
N ALA A 314 6.58 -9.46 -25.19
CA ALA A 314 7.88 -9.84 -25.76
C ALA A 314 8.93 -8.73 -25.64
N LEU A 315 8.53 -7.46 -25.69
CA LEU A 315 9.43 -6.31 -25.56
C LEU A 315 9.79 -5.98 -24.11
N ARG A 316 9.04 -6.50 -23.10
CA ARG A 316 9.16 -6.17 -21.67
C ARG A 316 10.60 -6.20 -21.17
N ALA A 317 11.34 -7.27 -21.46
CA ALA A 317 12.71 -7.44 -20.96
C ALA A 317 13.72 -6.42 -21.51
N GLY A 318 13.46 -5.87 -22.70
CA GLY A 318 14.32 -4.88 -23.36
C GLY A 318 14.04 -3.43 -22.97
N LEU A 319 12.98 -3.17 -22.21
CA LEU A 319 12.63 -1.80 -21.83
C LEU A 319 13.58 -1.23 -20.78
N PRO A 320 13.90 0.09 -20.84
CA PRO A 320 14.72 0.75 -19.83
C PRO A 320 13.99 0.97 -18.51
N PHE A 321 12.70 0.69 -18.43
CA PHE A 321 11.84 0.83 -17.25
C PHE A 321 10.91 -0.37 -17.09
N GLY A 322 10.33 -0.55 -15.89
CA GLY A 322 9.38 -1.63 -15.58
C GLY A 322 7.99 -1.38 -16.16
N ILE A 323 7.34 -2.46 -16.63
CA ILE A 323 5.90 -2.51 -16.88
C ILE A 323 5.31 -3.73 -16.17
N ASP A 324 4.19 -3.54 -15.47
CA ASP A 324 3.50 -4.61 -14.72
C ASP A 324 2.29 -5.16 -15.47
N GLY A 325 2.03 -4.66 -16.68
CA GLY A 325 0.90 -5.05 -17.50
C GLY A 325 0.74 -4.19 -18.75
N ILE A 326 -0.44 -4.29 -19.31
CA ILE A 326 -0.90 -3.52 -20.46
C ILE A 326 -2.23 -2.87 -20.09
N VAL A 327 -2.47 -1.63 -20.51
CA VAL A 327 -3.76 -0.97 -20.33
C VAL A 327 -4.50 -0.95 -21.67
N VAL A 328 -5.72 -1.46 -21.65
CA VAL A 328 -6.64 -1.39 -22.80
C VAL A 328 -7.75 -0.39 -22.46
N LYS A 329 -8.01 0.55 -23.38
CA LYS A 329 -9.00 1.63 -23.21
C LYS A 329 -9.89 1.71 -24.44
N ALA A 330 -11.19 2.01 -24.26
CA ALA A 330 -12.00 2.49 -25.39
C ALA A 330 -11.45 3.84 -25.86
N ASP A 331 -11.04 3.93 -27.12
CA ASP A 331 -10.32 5.09 -27.64
C ASP A 331 -11.21 6.32 -27.86
N LEU A 332 -12.45 6.11 -28.35
CA LEU A 332 -13.37 7.21 -28.63
C LEU A 332 -13.96 7.83 -27.37
N ALA A 333 -14.02 9.17 -27.32
CA ALA A 333 -14.60 9.90 -26.20
C ALA A 333 -16.07 9.53 -25.94
N ALA A 334 -16.86 9.34 -27.02
CA ALA A 334 -18.26 8.93 -26.93
C ALA A 334 -18.41 7.55 -26.26
N ASP A 335 -17.54 6.59 -26.55
CA ASP A 335 -17.56 5.25 -25.93
C ASP A 335 -17.20 5.32 -24.46
N ARG A 336 -16.18 6.12 -24.08
CA ARG A 336 -15.80 6.35 -22.69
C ARG A 336 -16.94 6.98 -21.89
N ALA A 337 -17.59 8.00 -22.45
CA ALA A 337 -18.72 8.69 -21.83
C ALA A 337 -19.91 7.72 -21.63
N ALA A 338 -20.26 6.94 -22.65
CA ALA A 338 -21.36 5.97 -22.59
C ALA A 338 -21.09 4.81 -21.62
N ALA A 339 -19.86 4.29 -21.55
CA ALA A 339 -19.47 3.24 -20.59
C ALA A 339 -19.45 3.77 -19.16
N GLY A 340 -19.04 5.02 -18.95
CA GLY A 340 -18.96 5.70 -17.67
C GLY A 340 -17.92 5.10 -16.73
N SER A 341 -18.00 5.49 -15.45
CA SER A 341 -17.07 5.05 -14.40
C SER A 341 -17.81 4.37 -13.24
N GLY A 342 -17.15 3.43 -12.60
CA GLY A 342 -17.54 2.88 -11.31
C GLY A 342 -17.04 3.74 -10.15
N SER A 343 -17.25 3.27 -8.93
CA SER A 343 -16.73 3.94 -7.73
C SER A 343 -15.19 3.84 -7.61
N ARG A 344 -14.60 2.78 -8.14
CA ARG A 344 -13.19 2.44 -8.05
C ARG A 344 -12.45 2.56 -9.37
N ALA A 345 -13.05 2.14 -10.46
CA ALA A 345 -12.40 2.04 -11.78
C ALA A 345 -13.32 2.57 -12.89
N PRO A 346 -12.76 3.15 -13.96
CA PRO A 346 -13.51 3.43 -15.18
C PRO A 346 -13.91 2.11 -15.83
N ARG A 347 -15.11 2.06 -16.41
CA ARG A 347 -15.61 0.84 -17.07
C ARG A 347 -15.09 0.67 -18.48
N TRP A 348 -14.51 1.73 -19.03
CA TRP A 348 -13.96 1.80 -20.39
C TRP A 348 -12.45 1.52 -20.48
N ALA A 349 -11.81 1.18 -19.32
CA ALA A 349 -10.40 0.83 -19.26
C ALA A 349 -10.19 -0.37 -18.34
N VAL A 350 -9.23 -1.23 -18.71
CA VAL A 350 -8.81 -2.41 -17.93
C VAL A 350 -7.30 -2.57 -17.99
N ALA A 351 -6.71 -3.06 -16.90
CA ALA A 351 -5.33 -3.48 -16.85
C ALA A 351 -5.23 -4.98 -17.11
N TYR A 352 -4.61 -5.37 -18.20
CA TYR A 352 -4.23 -6.74 -18.46
C TYR A 352 -2.89 -7.01 -17.78
N LYS A 353 -2.89 -7.86 -16.77
CA LYS A 353 -1.69 -8.22 -16.01
C LYS A 353 -0.86 -9.25 -16.76
N LEU A 354 0.39 -8.91 -17.02
CA LEU A 354 1.34 -9.86 -17.58
C LEU A 354 1.75 -10.89 -16.53
N PRO A 355 1.99 -12.15 -16.91
CA PRO A 355 2.53 -13.15 -15.99
C PRO A 355 3.82 -12.65 -15.35
N ALA A 356 4.03 -13.00 -14.08
CA ALA A 356 5.29 -12.74 -13.41
C ALA A 356 6.42 -13.42 -14.19
N VAL A 357 7.58 -12.73 -14.28
CA VAL A 357 8.74 -13.33 -14.94
C VAL A 357 9.34 -14.37 -14.00
N GLU A 358 9.15 -15.63 -14.36
CA GLU A 358 9.74 -16.76 -13.64
C GLU A 358 11.11 -17.10 -14.23
N LYS A 359 12.07 -17.37 -13.36
CA LYS A 359 13.40 -17.84 -13.73
C LYS A 359 13.77 -19.08 -12.93
N VAL A 360 14.48 -19.96 -13.58
CA VAL A 360 15.03 -21.15 -12.91
C VAL A 360 16.46 -20.85 -12.48
N THR A 361 16.76 -21.09 -11.21
CA THR A 361 18.09 -20.96 -10.63
C THR A 361 18.35 -22.10 -9.66
N THR A 362 19.57 -22.17 -9.08
CA THR A 362 19.95 -23.24 -8.16
C THR A 362 19.76 -22.78 -6.70
N LEU A 363 19.13 -23.60 -5.87
CA LEU A 363 19.08 -23.43 -4.42
C LEU A 363 20.40 -23.88 -3.80
N LEU A 364 21.26 -22.92 -3.43
CA LEU A 364 22.60 -23.19 -2.91
C LEU A 364 22.60 -23.53 -1.42
N ALA A 365 21.77 -22.83 -0.64
CA ALA A 365 21.68 -22.98 0.82
C ALA A 365 20.36 -22.43 1.35
N VAL A 366 20.05 -22.73 2.61
CA VAL A 366 18.99 -22.11 3.38
C VAL A 366 19.56 -21.46 4.62
N GLU A 367 19.32 -20.18 4.78
CA GLU A 367 19.64 -19.41 5.98
C GLU A 367 18.41 -19.29 6.89
N TRP A 368 18.63 -19.39 8.18
CA TRP A 368 17.59 -19.29 9.19
C TRP A 368 17.73 -17.99 9.97
N ASN A 369 16.87 -17.04 9.68
CA ASN A 369 16.90 -15.71 10.30
C ASN A 369 15.92 -15.63 11.47
N VAL A 370 16.34 -14.96 12.55
CA VAL A 370 15.49 -14.72 13.72
C VAL A 370 15.01 -13.26 13.72
N GLY A 371 13.71 -13.07 13.64
CA GLY A 371 13.09 -11.75 13.71
C GLY A 371 13.07 -11.19 15.14
N ARG A 372 12.72 -9.91 15.29
CA ARG A 372 12.69 -9.17 16.58
C ARG A 372 11.78 -9.80 17.66
N THR A 373 10.78 -10.58 17.26
CA THR A 373 9.85 -11.26 18.16
C THR A 373 10.24 -12.73 18.42
N GLY A 374 11.45 -13.13 18.02
CA GLY A 374 11.91 -14.50 18.09
C GLY A 374 11.42 -15.42 16.96
N ALA A 375 10.62 -14.93 16.02
CA ALA A 375 10.15 -15.73 14.88
C ALA A 375 11.31 -16.14 13.98
N ILE A 376 11.38 -17.45 13.63
CA ILE A 376 12.43 -18.03 12.80
C ILE A 376 11.90 -18.19 11.38
N ALA A 377 12.52 -17.51 10.42
CA ALA A 377 12.13 -17.50 9.02
C ALA A 377 13.25 -18.03 8.13
N PRO A 378 12.97 -19.02 7.26
CA PRO A 378 13.93 -19.53 6.28
C PRO A 378 14.04 -18.57 5.09
N ARG A 379 15.27 -18.38 4.59
CA ARG A 379 15.62 -17.64 3.39
C ARG A 379 16.48 -18.50 2.48
N ALA A 380 16.07 -18.66 1.23
CA ALA A 380 16.88 -19.30 0.20
C ALA A 380 18.10 -18.44 -0.15
N VAL A 381 19.26 -19.06 -0.24
CA VAL A 381 20.44 -18.52 -0.93
C VAL A 381 20.47 -19.16 -2.30
N LEU A 382 20.44 -18.33 -3.34
CA LEU A 382 20.31 -18.75 -4.72
C LEU A 382 21.60 -18.48 -5.50
N GLU A 383 21.86 -19.29 -6.52
CA GLU A 383 22.75 -18.88 -7.58
C GLU A 383 22.20 -17.59 -8.20
N PRO A 384 23.01 -16.51 -8.31
CA PRO A 384 22.50 -15.22 -8.75
C PRO A 384 21.82 -15.30 -10.11
N VAL A 385 20.60 -14.79 -10.22
CA VAL A 385 19.80 -14.81 -11.43
C VAL A 385 19.18 -13.44 -11.71
N GLU A 386 19.20 -13.00 -12.96
CA GLU A 386 18.59 -11.74 -13.36
C GLU A 386 17.06 -11.92 -13.54
N ILE A 387 16.29 -11.17 -12.76
CA ILE A 387 14.83 -11.12 -12.86
C ILE A 387 14.40 -9.65 -12.89
N ASP A 388 13.73 -9.25 -13.97
CA ASP A 388 13.22 -7.88 -14.19
C ASP A 388 14.27 -6.80 -13.87
N GLY A 389 15.48 -6.97 -14.46
CA GLY A 389 16.57 -5.99 -14.38
C GLY A 389 17.22 -5.86 -13.01
N SER A 390 17.06 -6.84 -12.13
CA SER A 390 17.83 -6.91 -10.89
C SER A 390 18.33 -8.32 -10.60
N THR A 391 19.52 -8.40 -10.04
CA THR A 391 20.14 -9.67 -9.64
C THR A 391 19.52 -10.18 -8.35
N VAL A 392 18.91 -11.34 -8.39
CA VAL A 392 18.30 -12.02 -7.26
C VAL A 392 19.24 -13.11 -6.75
N SER A 393 19.75 -12.95 -5.52
CA SER A 393 20.59 -13.92 -4.82
C SER A 393 19.89 -14.53 -3.61
N TYR A 394 18.76 -13.99 -3.19
CA TYR A 394 17.99 -14.43 -2.04
C TYR A 394 16.50 -14.43 -2.33
N ALA A 395 15.78 -15.42 -1.78
CA ALA A 395 14.33 -15.50 -1.90
C ALA A 395 13.69 -16.00 -0.59
N THR A 396 12.45 -15.66 -0.34
CA THR A 396 11.74 -16.20 0.83
C THR A 396 11.33 -17.65 0.62
N LEU A 397 11.35 -18.42 1.70
CA LEU A 397 10.83 -19.80 1.77
C LEU A 397 9.63 -19.90 2.73
N HIS A 398 9.06 -18.76 3.10
CA HIS A 398 7.91 -18.59 4.00
C HIS A 398 8.11 -19.18 5.40
N ASN A 399 8.05 -20.51 5.55
CA ASN A 399 8.15 -21.21 6.82
C ASN A 399 8.66 -22.66 6.62
N PRO A 400 9.05 -23.36 7.70
CA PRO A 400 9.53 -24.74 7.62
C PRO A 400 8.55 -25.72 6.99
N GLY A 401 7.25 -25.59 7.30
CA GLY A 401 6.20 -26.45 6.75
C GLY A 401 6.08 -26.34 5.22
N ASP A 402 6.34 -25.14 4.68
CA ASP A 402 6.32 -24.88 3.25
C ASP A 402 7.48 -25.58 2.52
N ILE A 403 8.66 -25.59 3.13
CA ILE A 403 9.83 -26.30 2.63
C ILE A 403 9.53 -27.81 2.52
N THR A 404 8.96 -28.37 3.59
CA THR A 404 8.62 -29.81 3.65
C THR A 404 7.53 -30.15 2.63
N ARG A 405 6.47 -29.36 2.57
CA ARG A 405 5.34 -29.58 1.65
C ARG A 405 5.75 -29.57 0.19
N ARG A 406 6.73 -28.74 -0.19
CA ARG A 406 7.24 -28.60 -1.55
C ARG A 406 8.40 -29.55 -1.85
N ASP A 407 8.87 -30.36 -0.87
CA ASP A 407 10.05 -31.23 -0.99
C ASP A 407 11.27 -30.48 -1.55
N LEU A 408 11.54 -29.26 -1.02
CA LEU A 408 12.70 -28.48 -1.45
C LEU A 408 14.00 -29.06 -0.89
N ARG A 409 15.04 -29.14 -1.74
CA ARG A 409 16.35 -29.69 -1.39
C ARG A 409 17.47 -28.74 -1.82
N ILE A 410 18.57 -28.75 -1.09
CA ILE A 410 19.78 -28.02 -1.50
C ILE A 410 20.31 -28.68 -2.80
N GLY A 411 20.60 -27.87 -3.80
CA GLY A 411 20.98 -28.30 -5.14
C GLY A 411 19.81 -28.33 -6.13
N ASP A 412 18.56 -28.24 -5.67
CA ASP A 412 17.42 -28.17 -6.57
C ASP A 412 17.55 -27.00 -7.55
N LYS A 413 17.19 -27.23 -8.80
CA LYS A 413 16.76 -26.17 -9.68
C LYS A 413 15.38 -25.72 -9.21
N VAL A 414 15.26 -24.44 -8.85
CA VAL A 414 14.04 -23.87 -8.29
C VAL A 414 13.52 -22.76 -9.18
N MET A 415 12.22 -22.73 -9.33
CA MET A 415 11.52 -21.64 -10.00
C MET A 415 11.40 -20.45 -9.04
N VAL A 416 11.90 -19.29 -9.46
CA VAL A 416 11.90 -18.07 -8.66
C VAL A 416 11.23 -16.98 -9.46
N HIS A 417 10.34 -16.23 -8.83
CA HIS A 417 9.78 -15.01 -9.39
C HIS A 417 9.89 -13.88 -8.37
N LYS A 418 9.83 -12.66 -8.87
CA LYS A 418 9.61 -11.48 -8.05
C LYS A 418 8.12 -11.26 -7.92
N ALA A 419 7.62 -11.55 -6.75
CA ALA A 419 6.27 -11.26 -6.40
C ALA A 419 6.09 -9.74 -6.27
N GLY A 420 5.30 -9.14 -7.18
CA GLY A 420 5.06 -7.70 -7.23
C GLY A 420 6.30 -6.84 -7.43
N ASP A 421 7.27 -7.32 -8.20
CA ASP A 421 8.57 -6.68 -8.45
C ASP A 421 9.40 -6.34 -7.19
N VAL A 422 9.02 -6.84 -6.00
CA VAL A 422 9.66 -6.45 -4.73
C VAL A 422 10.37 -7.60 -4.03
N ILE A 423 9.67 -8.69 -3.71
CA ILE A 423 10.22 -9.76 -2.89
C ILE A 423 10.40 -11.05 -3.69
N PRO A 424 11.65 -11.49 -3.94
CA PRO A 424 11.91 -12.76 -4.58
C PRO A 424 11.37 -13.92 -3.75
N ARG A 425 10.71 -14.84 -4.41
CA ARG A 425 10.08 -16.03 -3.81
C ARG A 425 10.46 -17.28 -4.58
N VAL A 426 10.76 -18.35 -3.87
CA VAL A 426 10.87 -19.69 -4.46
C VAL A 426 9.45 -20.23 -4.60
N GLU A 427 9.03 -20.56 -5.83
CA GLU A 427 7.69 -21.09 -6.09
C GLU A 427 7.66 -22.62 -5.96
N ALA A 428 8.55 -23.31 -6.66
CA ALA A 428 8.60 -24.75 -6.64
C ALA A 428 9.99 -25.27 -7.05
N PRO A 429 10.36 -26.52 -6.66
CA PRO A 429 11.48 -27.22 -7.27
C PRO A 429 11.09 -27.68 -8.67
N VAL A 430 12.05 -27.67 -9.60
CA VAL A 430 11.90 -28.23 -10.94
C VAL A 430 12.31 -29.70 -10.87
N ALA A 431 11.44 -30.55 -10.31
CA ALA A 431 11.77 -31.92 -9.91
C ALA A 431 12.34 -32.79 -11.01
N HIS A 432 11.94 -32.57 -12.29
CA HIS A 432 12.45 -33.34 -13.43
C HIS A 432 13.91 -32.99 -13.79
N LEU A 433 14.47 -31.90 -13.24
CA LEU A 433 15.87 -31.51 -13.41
C LEU A 433 16.77 -32.03 -12.29
N ARG A 434 16.24 -32.78 -11.34
CA ARG A 434 17.04 -33.41 -10.26
C ARG A 434 18.00 -34.43 -10.83
N THR A 435 19.24 -34.40 -10.35
CA THR A 435 20.33 -35.28 -10.75
C THR A 435 20.53 -36.46 -9.79
N GLY A 436 19.93 -36.39 -8.59
CA GLY A 436 20.13 -37.30 -7.48
C GLY A 436 21.22 -36.87 -6.50
N GLU A 437 21.89 -35.76 -6.74
CA GLU A 437 22.89 -35.17 -5.85
C GLU A 437 22.27 -34.13 -4.86
N GLU A 438 20.97 -33.86 -4.98
CA GLU A 438 20.25 -32.93 -4.13
C GLU A 438 20.17 -33.47 -2.69
N ARG A 439 20.45 -32.59 -1.73
CA ARG A 439 20.51 -32.93 -0.31
C ARG A 439 19.30 -32.38 0.45
N PRO A 440 18.76 -33.10 1.43
CA PRO A 440 17.72 -32.56 2.30
C PRO A 440 18.17 -31.27 2.99
N ILE A 441 17.22 -30.31 3.15
CA ILE A 441 17.45 -29.12 3.95
C ILE A 441 17.49 -29.50 5.43
N VAL A 442 18.56 -29.13 6.11
CA VAL A 442 18.70 -29.35 7.56
C VAL A 442 17.98 -28.24 8.31
N PHE A 443 17.02 -28.64 9.13
CA PHE A 443 16.31 -27.74 10.01
C PHE A 443 17.08 -27.48 11.30
N PRO A 444 17.11 -26.25 11.84
CA PRO A 444 17.80 -25.96 13.08
C PRO A 444 17.12 -26.69 14.26
N THR A 445 17.90 -27.32 15.11
CA THR A 445 17.43 -27.93 16.35
C THR A 445 17.49 -26.98 17.54
N ALA A 446 18.25 -25.90 17.42
CA ALA A 446 18.35 -24.81 18.38
C ALA A 446 18.29 -23.46 17.64
N CYS A 447 17.92 -22.41 18.37
CA CYS A 447 17.80 -21.08 17.80
C CYS A 447 19.12 -20.63 17.15
N PRO A 448 19.15 -20.28 15.87
CA PRO A 448 20.38 -19.93 15.16
C PRO A 448 21.00 -18.61 15.67
N GLN A 449 20.29 -17.82 16.46
CA GLN A 449 20.77 -16.57 17.01
C GLN A 449 21.38 -16.71 18.41
N CYS A 450 20.75 -17.49 19.30
CA CYS A 450 21.14 -17.53 20.72
C CYS A 450 21.35 -18.96 21.27
N GLY A 451 21.17 -20.01 20.46
CA GLY A 451 21.35 -21.39 20.85
C GLY A 451 20.28 -21.97 21.78
N SER A 452 19.26 -21.21 22.16
CA SER A 452 18.14 -21.68 23.01
C SER A 452 17.19 -22.58 22.22
N ASP A 453 16.28 -23.26 22.92
CA ASP A 453 15.29 -24.12 22.30
C ASP A 453 14.37 -23.37 21.31
N ILE A 454 13.82 -24.13 20.39
CA ILE A 454 12.86 -23.67 19.38
C ILE A 454 11.48 -24.23 19.72
N ASP A 455 10.48 -23.37 19.80
CA ASP A 455 9.09 -23.77 19.76
C ASP A 455 8.67 -23.98 18.29
N ALA A 456 8.46 -25.21 17.93
CA ALA A 456 8.05 -25.68 16.60
C ALA A 456 6.59 -26.19 16.59
N SER A 457 5.79 -25.90 17.61
CA SER A 457 4.40 -26.34 17.73
C SER A 457 3.48 -25.73 16.66
N GLU A 458 3.83 -24.55 16.15
CA GLU A 458 3.11 -23.86 15.07
C GLU A 458 3.90 -23.91 13.75
N GLN A 459 3.23 -23.61 12.63
CA GLN A 459 3.88 -23.50 11.31
C GLN A 459 5.03 -22.48 11.28
N ARG A 460 4.97 -21.46 12.13
CA ARG A 460 6.01 -20.43 12.29
C ARG A 460 6.78 -20.71 13.57
N TRP A 461 7.95 -21.24 13.41
CA TRP A 461 8.83 -21.55 14.52
C TRP A 461 9.30 -20.29 15.26
N ARG A 462 9.54 -20.43 16.57
CA ARG A 462 10.00 -19.34 17.44
C ARG A 462 11.10 -19.79 18.38
N CYS A 463 12.03 -18.88 18.68
CA CYS A 463 12.92 -19.02 19.81
C CYS A 463 12.12 -18.89 21.10
N VAL A 464 12.31 -19.79 22.07
CA VAL A 464 11.63 -19.74 23.37
C VAL A 464 11.96 -18.47 24.18
N ARG A 465 13.10 -17.81 23.90
CA ARG A 465 13.45 -16.50 24.48
C ARG A 465 12.68 -15.32 23.88
N GLY A 466 11.90 -15.54 22.83
CA GLY A 466 11.07 -14.50 22.24
C GLY A 466 11.87 -13.24 21.88
N ARG A 467 11.48 -12.11 22.44
CA ARG A 467 12.06 -10.77 22.17
C ARG A 467 13.48 -10.62 22.73
N ASP A 468 13.82 -11.30 23.83
CA ASP A 468 15.15 -11.26 24.43
C ASP A 468 16.21 -11.88 23.53
N CYS A 469 15.84 -12.82 22.66
CA CYS A 469 16.73 -13.38 21.65
C CYS A 469 17.27 -12.29 20.69
N ARG A 470 16.50 -11.24 20.44
CA ARG A 470 16.83 -10.12 19.55
C ARG A 470 16.63 -8.77 20.26
N LEU A 471 17.15 -8.68 21.48
CA LEU A 471 16.99 -7.52 22.36
C LEU A 471 17.28 -6.20 21.66
N VAL A 472 18.43 -6.08 21.00
CA VAL A 472 18.83 -4.85 20.25
C VAL A 472 17.75 -4.48 19.22
N ALA A 473 17.26 -5.45 18.45
CA ALA A 473 16.24 -5.19 17.43
C ALA A 473 14.88 -4.83 18.04
N SER A 474 14.54 -5.42 19.18
CA SER A 474 13.30 -5.13 19.92
C SER A 474 13.33 -3.70 20.49
N VAL A 475 14.42 -3.31 21.14
CA VAL A 475 14.60 -1.97 21.71
C VAL A 475 14.67 -0.89 20.61
N ALA A 476 15.45 -1.14 19.56
CA ALA A 476 15.55 -0.22 18.42
C ALA A 476 14.19 -0.01 17.72
N TYR A 477 13.38 -1.06 17.60
CA TYR A 477 12.02 -0.94 17.09
C TYR A 477 11.14 -0.06 18.00
N ALA A 478 11.16 -0.30 19.32
CA ALA A 478 10.36 0.48 20.27
C ALA A 478 10.74 1.97 20.25
N ALA A 479 12.02 2.28 20.05
CA ALA A 479 12.52 3.66 19.95
C ALA A 479 12.20 4.33 18.60
N GLY A 480 11.76 3.57 17.59
CA GLY A 480 11.54 4.03 16.23
C GLY A 480 10.51 5.15 16.08
N ARG A 481 10.57 5.85 14.93
CA ARG A 481 9.73 7.01 14.61
C ARG A 481 8.23 6.73 14.69
N ASP A 482 7.81 5.55 14.30
CA ASP A 482 6.39 5.14 14.32
C ASP A 482 5.93 4.64 15.70
N GLN A 483 6.86 4.40 16.62
CA GLN A 483 6.63 3.94 17.98
C GLN A 483 6.82 5.11 18.95
N LEU A 484 7.81 5.03 19.82
CA LEU A 484 8.06 6.05 20.85
C LEU A 484 8.77 7.31 20.30
N ASP A 485 9.42 7.20 19.12
CA ASP A 485 10.10 8.30 18.45
C ASP A 485 11.15 8.98 19.35
N ILE A 486 12.08 8.17 19.82
CA ILE A 486 13.17 8.65 20.71
C ILE A 486 14.33 9.11 19.83
N GLU A 487 14.43 10.40 19.60
CA GLU A 487 15.48 10.99 18.80
C GLU A 487 16.87 10.74 19.43
N GLY A 488 17.87 10.48 18.61
CA GLY A 488 19.23 10.18 19.06
C GLY A 488 19.46 8.73 19.49
N LEU A 489 18.42 7.89 19.57
CA LEU A 489 18.52 6.48 19.93
C LEU A 489 18.51 5.57 18.68
N GLY A 490 19.55 5.64 17.86
CA GLY A 490 19.77 4.74 16.73
C GLY A 490 20.30 3.37 17.17
N VAL A 491 20.31 2.40 16.22
CA VAL A 491 20.75 1.01 16.48
C VAL A 491 22.13 0.95 17.17
N THR A 492 23.11 1.74 16.71
CA THR A 492 24.46 1.77 17.31
C THR A 492 24.42 2.15 18.80
N ARG A 493 23.56 3.10 19.16
CA ARG A 493 23.41 3.52 20.57
C ARG A 493 22.70 2.44 21.38
N VAL A 494 21.69 1.78 20.82
CA VAL A 494 21.02 0.65 21.47
C VAL A 494 22.01 -0.49 21.74
N VAL A 495 22.90 -0.81 20.78
CA VAL A 495 23.97 -1.80 20.96
C VAL A 495 24.85 -1.42 22.17
N GLN A 496 25.32 -0.17 22.25
CA GLN A 496 26.16 0.28 23.35
C GLN A 496 25.46 0.15 24.72
N LEU A 497 24.17 0.49 24.80
CA LEU A 497 23.37 0.36 26.01
C LEU A 497 23.19 -1.10 26.45
N VAL A 498 22.94 -1.98 25.51
CA VAL A 498 22.77 -3.41 25.77
C VAL A 498 24.12 -4.05 26.18
N ASP A 499 25.19 -3.73 25.47
CA ASP A 499 26.55 -4.27 25.76
C ASP A 499 27.08 -3.75 27.13
N ALA A 500 26.71 -2.54 27.51
CA ALA A 500 26.99 -1.99 28.83
C ALA A 500 26.11 -2.58 29.96
N GLY A 501 25.14 -3.45 29.62
CA GLY A 501 24.20 -4.01 30.62
C GLY A 501 23.20 -3.00 31.18
N LEU A 502 23.06 -1.81 30.54
CA LEU A 502 22.16 -0.75 31.00
C LEU A 502 20.72 -0.95 30.54
N VAL A 503 20.48 -1.78 29.53
CA VAL A 503 19.18 -2.04 28.95
C VAL A 503 18.99 -3.55 28.74
N SER A 504 18.00 -4.12 29.42
CA SER A 504 17.52 -5.51 29.31
C SER A 504 16.17 -5.62 28.58
N ASP A 505 15.41 -4.54 28.55
CA ASP A 505 14.26 -4.31 27.67
C ASP A 505 14.05 -2.79 27.47
N PHE A 506 13.07 -2.36 26.69
CA PHE A 506 12.94 -0.94 26.38
C PHE A 506 12.33 -0.10 27.53
N ALA A 507 11.82 -0.70 28.61
CA ALA A 507 11.40 0.05 29.80
C ALA A 507 12.62 0.65 30.52
N ASP A 508 13.79 0.01 30.44
CA ASP A 508 15.02 0.51 31.05
C ASP A 508 15.45 1.88 30.46
N LEU A 509 15.05 2.20 29.22
CA LEU A 509 15.31 3.49 28.61
C LEU A 509 14.80 4.66 29.48
N PHE A 510 13.70 4.47 30.19
CA PHE A 510 13.05 5.49 31.01
C PHE A 510 13.67 5.69 32.39
N THR A 511 14.63 4.84 32.74
CA THR A 511 15.37 4.89 34.04
C THR A 511 16.85 5.22 33.88
N LEU A 512 17.32 5.43 32.63
CA LEU A 512 18.70 5.81 32.35
C LEU A 512 19.07 7.13 33.02
N THR A 513 20.27 7.16 33.65
CA THR A 513 20.81 8.38 34.27
C THR A 513 21.83 9.08 33.38
N ARG A 514 22.10 10.35 33.68
CA ARG A 514 23.09 11.17 32.95
C ARG A 514 24.49 10.55 33.07
N GLU A 515 24.85 10.07 34.25
CA GLU A 515 26.15 9.46 34.53
C GLU A 515 26.38 8.19 33.73
N GLN A 516 25.34 7.35 33.63
CA GLN A 516 25.39 6.12 32.83
C GLN A 516 25.63 6.42 31.34
N LEU A 517 24.93 7.43 30.81
CA LEU A 517 25.07 7.81 29.39
C LEU A 517 26.41 8.47 29.10
N LEU A 518 26.92 9.31 29.98
CA LEU A 518 28.24 9.93 29.83
C LEU A 518 29.39 8.92 29.88
N GLY A 519 29.17 7.73 30.47
CA GLY A 519 30.11 6.61 30.46
C GLY A 519 30.21 5.88 29.12
N LEU A 520 29.31 6.13 28.17
CA LEU A 520 29.32 5.47 26.87
C LEU A 520 30.28 6.17 25.88
N GLU A 521 30.86 5.37 25.00
CA GLU A 521 31.75 5.89 23.96
C GLU A 521 31.03 6.91 23.05
N ARG A 522 31.69 8.04 22.79
CA ARG A 522 31.14 9.15 21.95
C ARG A 522 29.83 9.74 22.45
N MET A 523 29.62 9.75 23.78
CA MET A 523 28.55 10.48 24.42
C MET A 523 29.10 11.69 25.16
N GLY A 524 28.89 12.88 24.60
CA GLY A 524 29.15 14.15 25.26
C GLY A 524 27.91 14.68 25.99
N GLU A 525 28.08 15.76 26.76
CA GLU A 525 27.02 16.39 27.58
C GLU A 525 25.77 16.72 26.75
N THR A 526 25.94 17.43 25.63
CA THR A 526 24.83 17.82 24.75
C THR A 526 24.05 16.61 24.21
N SER A 527 24.76 15.56 23.76
CA SER A 527 24.12 14.36 23.21
C SER A 527 23.35 13.59 24.31
N THR A 528 23.91 13.57 25.54
CA THR A 528 23.28 12.97 26.71
C THR A 528 22.02 13.73 27.11
N ASP A 529 22.10 15.06 27.19
CA ASP A 529 20.97 15.89 27.59
C ASP A 529 19.85 15.85 26.56
N ASN A 530 20.18 15.84 25.25
CA ASN A 530 19.21 15.66 24.17
C ASN A 530 18.51 14.29 24.23
N LEU A 531 19.28 13.21 24.43
CA LEU A 531 18.72 11.87 24.52
C LEU A 531 17.79 11.75 25.74
N LEU A 532 18.19 12.24 26.91
CA LEU A 532 17.33 12.24 28.09
C LEU A 532 16.08 13.10 27.93
N ALA A 533 16.17 14.21 27.19
CA ALA A 533 15.00 15.02 26.84
C ALA A 533 14.05 14.27 25.92
N ALA A 534 14.57 13.58 24.88
CA ALA A 534 13.79 12.75 23.97
C ALA A 534 13.10 11.57 24.71
N VAL A 535 13.81 10.90 25.61
CA VAL A 535 13.25 9.83 26.45
C VAL A 535 12.12 10.37 27.35
N ARG A 536 12.31 11.55 27.95
CA ARG A 536 11.25 12.18 28.76
C ARG A 536 10.02 12.51 27.92
N ALA A 537 10.20 13.09 26.74
CA ALA A 537 9.12 13.41 25.82
C ALA A 537 8.38 12.15 25.32
N ALA A 538 9.08 11.01 25.21
CA ALA A 538 8.48 9.74 24.81
C ALA A 538 7.47 9.20 25.84
N LYS A 539 7.56 9.59 27.13
CA LYS A 539 6.57 9.21 28.16
C LYS A 539 5.17 9.75 27.86
N ASP A 540 5.07 10.88 27.17
CA ASP A 540 3.82 11.54 26.84
C ASP A 540 3.19 11.06 25.51
N ARG A 541 3.81 10.10 24.83
CA ARG A 541 3.26 9.54 23.60
C ARG A 541 1.91 8.86 23.88
N PRO A 542 0.92 8.97 22.96
CA PRO A 542 -0.39 8.34 23.14
C PRO A 542 -0.28 6.83 23.24
N LEU A 543 -1.25 6.19 23.90
CA LEU A 543 -1.30 4.74 24.08
C LEU A 543 -1.14 3.97 22.78
N SER A 544 -1.71 4.47 21.69
CA SER A 544 -1.58 3.87 20.36
C SER A 544 -0.12 3.69 19.92
N ARG A 545 0.78 4.60 20.29
CA ARG A 545 2.21 4.51 20.00
C ARG A 545 2.94 3.60 21.00
N VAL A 546 2.57 3.63 22.25
CA VAL A 546 3.09 2.72 23.30
C VAL A 546 2.71 1.28 22.97
N PHE A 547 1.46 1.02 22.60
CA PHE A 547 1.00 -0.30 22.18
C PHE A 547 1.72 -0.79 20.92
N CYS A 548 1.97 0.11 19.96
CA CYS A 548 2.79 -0.21 18.78
C CYS A 548 4.22 -0.59 19.18
N ALA A 549 4.83 0.13 20.15
CA ALA A 549 6.19 -0.13 20.64
C ALA A 549 6.32 -1.51 21.32
N LEU A 550 5.29 -2.00 21.98
CA LEU A 550 5.25 -3.37 22.52
C LEU A 550 5.45 -4.41 21.42
N GLY A 551 5.11 -4.08 20.18
CA GLY A 551 5.33 -4.95 19.03
C GLY A 551 4.54 -6.26 19.10
N VAL A 552 3.32 -6.22 19.64
CA VAL A 552 2.40 -7.36 19.70
C VAL A 552 2.19 -7.94 18.31
N ARG A 553 2.26 -9.25 18.18
CA ARG A 553 2.16 -9.93 16.88
C ARG A 553 0.81 -9.64 16.20
N GLY A 554 0.85 -9.38 14.92
CA GLY A 554 -0.34 -9.05 14.13
C GLY A 554 -0.88 -7.63 14.37
N THR A 555 -0.23 -6.80 15.20
CA THR A 555 -0.58 -5.41 15.41
C THR A 555 0.53 -4.50 14.91
N GLY A 556 0.30 -3.79 13.83
CA GLY A 556 1.16 -2.69 13.38
C GLY A 556 0.57 -1.35 13.82
N ARG A 557 1.16 -0.24 13.36
CA ARG A 557 0.77 1.14 13.73
C ARG A 557 -0.75 1.38 13.65
N SER A 558 -1.39 0.98 12.54
CA SER A 558 -2.82 1.17 12.33
C SER A 558 -3.66 0.37 13.32
N MET A 559 -3.34 -0.92 13.52
CA MET A 559 -4.07 -1.78 14.43
C MET A 559 -3.89 -1.34 15.89
N SER A 560 -2.67 -0.97 16.28
CA SER A 560 -2.38 -0.42 17.62
C SER A 560 -3.22 0.81 17.90
N ARG A 561 -3.42 1.69 16.91
CA ARG A 561 -4.28 2.86 17.02
C ARG A 561 -5.76 2.48 17.19
N ARG A 562 -6.26 1.50 16.42
CA ARG A 562 -7.65 1.03 16.54
C ARG A 562 -7.91 0.43 17.93
N ILE A 563 -7.01 -0.43 18.39
CA ILE A 563 -7.11 -1.03 19.74
C ILE A 563 -7.10 0.06 20.81
N ALA A 564 -6.13 0.98 20.76
CA ALA A 564 -6.01 2.05 21.74
C ALA A 564 -7.25 2.96 21.76
N ARG A 565 -7.78 3.31 20.58
CA ARG A 565 -9.01 4.12 20.48
C ARG A 565 -10.26 3.38 20.95
N HIS A 566 -10.36 2.08 20.71
CA HIS A 566 -11.52 1.29 21.12
C HIS A 566 -11.57 1.15 22.65
N PHE A 567 -10.44 0.82 23.28
CA PHE A 567 -10.39 0.56 24.72
C PHE A 567 -10.06 1.79 25.59
N GLY A 568 -9.39 2.80 25.02
CA GLY A 568 -9.02 4.04 25.69
C GLY A 568 -7.87 3.91 26.70
N SER A 569 -7.63 2.75 27.31
CA SER A 569 -6.55 2.53 28.26
C SER A 569 -5.92 1.14 28.14
N MET A 570 -4.65 1.03 28.55
CA MET A 570 -3.92 -0.24 28.59
C MET A 570 -4.56 -1.24 29.56
N GLU A 571 -5.07 -0.76 30.67
CA GLU A 571 -5.78 -1.59 31.65
C GLU A 571 -6.97 -2.32 31.01
N ARG A 572 -7.79 -1.60 30.26
CA ARG A 572 -8.94 -2.18 29.55
C ARG A 572 -8.51 -3.11 28.42
N ILE A 573 -7.42 -2.80 27.72
CA ILE A 573 -6.87 -3.70 26.69
C ILE A 573 -6.42 -5.02 27.32
N ARG A 574 -5.76 -4.98 28.48
CA ARG A 574 -5.30 -6.18 29.21
C ARG A 574 -6.47 -6.99 29.82
N ALA A 575 -7.54 -6.32 30.21
CA ALA A 575 -8.75 -6.97 30.73
C ALA A 575 -9.63 -7.56 29.63
N ALA A 576 -9.41 -7.20 28.35
CA ALA A 576 -10.22 -7.67 27.22
C ALA A 576 -9.89 -9.14 26.90
N ASP A 577 -10.93 -9.95 26.77
CA ASP A 577 -10.85 -11.30 26.23
C ASP A 577 -10.80 -11.30 24.68
N ALA A 578 -10.70 -12.49 24.11
CA ALA A 578 -10.64 -12.64 22.66
C ALA A 578 -11.94 -12.15 21.95
N GLU A 579 -13.09 -12.21 22.61
CA GLU A 579 -14.37 -11.75 22.07
C GLU A 579 -14.45 -10.21 22.07
N ALA A 580 -14.05 -9.58 23.17
CA ALA A 580 -13.98 -8.13 23.25
C ALA A 580 -13.00 -7.53 22.24
N LEU A 581 -11.85 -8.18 22.03
CA LEU A 581 -10.86 -7.75 21.04
C LEU A 581 -11.40 -7.88 19.60
N GLN A 582 -12.24 -8.86 19.30
CA GLN A 582 -12.86 -9.01 17.97
C GLN A 582 -13.86 -7.88 17.62
N ARG A 583 -14.32 -7.09 18.62
CA ARG A 583 -15.12 -5.89 18.37
C ARG A 583 -14.30 -4.74 17.79
N VAL A 584 -12.97 -4.83 17.88
CA VAL A 584 -12.08 -3.89 17.20
C VAL A 584 -12.00 -4.27 15.71
N ASP A 585 -12.38 -3.33 14.87
CA ASP A 585 -12.36 -3.52 13.43
C ASP A 585 -10.98 -4.03 12.94
N GLY A 586 -11.00 -5.17 12.22
CA GLY A 586 -9.80 -5.84 11.70
C GLY A 586 -9.12 -6.82 12.67
N ILE A 587 -9.74 -7.21 13.79
CA ILE A 587 -9.28 -8.29 14.68
C ILE A 587 -10.20 -9.51 14.54
N GLY A 588 -9.74 -10.52 13.83
CA GLY A 588 -10.38 -11.84 13.79
C GLY A 588 -9.99 -12.72 14.99
N GLY A 589 -10.69 -13.87 15.19
CA GLY A 589 -10.51 -14.73 16.36
C GLY A 589 -9.09 -15.24 16.60
N GLU A 590 -8.32 -15.56 15.56
CA GLU A 590 -6.92 -16.00 15.70
C GLU A 590 -6.03 -14.85 16.21
N LYS A 591 -6.18 -13.67 15.62
CA LYS A 591 -5.43 -12.48 16.04
C LYS A 591 -5.80 -12.06 17.47
N ALA A 592 -7.08 -12.11 17.82
CA ALA A 592 -7.54 -11.81 19.17
C ALA A 592 -6.87 -12.73 20.20
N ARG A 593 -6.85 -14.05 19.97
CA ARG A 593 -6.16 -15.01 20.83
C ARG A 593 -4.65 -14.72 20.91
N THR A 594 -4.02 -14.37 19.79
CA THR A 594 -2.60 -13.98 19.75
C THR A 594 -2.35 -12.74 20.60
N VAL A 595 -3.18 -11.71 20.48
CA VAL A 595 -3.06 -10.46 21.28
C VAL A 595 -3.20 -10.75 22.75
N VAL A 596 -4.22 -11.52 23.17
CA VAL A 596 -4.41 -11.92 24.59
C VAL A 596 -3.17 -12.64 25.11
N ALA A 597 -2.69 -13.65 24.42
CA ALA A 597 -1.51 -14.41 24.82
C ALA A 597 -0.25 -13.54 24.95
N GLU A 598 -0.03 -12.63 23.98
CA GLU A 598 1.12 -11.71 24.01
C GLU A 598 1.02 -10.65 25.11
N LEU A 599 -0.18 -10.18 25.46
CA LEU A 599 -0.37 -9.25 26.55
C LEU A 599 -0.07 -9.88 27.92
N VAL A 600 -0.34 -11.18 28.07
CA VAL A 600 0.08 -11.94 29.28
C VAL A 600 1.60 -12.04 29.32
N GLU A 601 2.27 -12.39 28.21
CA GLU A 601 3.74 -12.45 28.11
C GLU A 601 4.37 -11.08 28.41
N LEU A 602 3.77 -9.98 27.93
CA LEU A 602 4.27 -8.62 28.05
C LEU A 602 3.86 -7.92 29.36
N ALA A 603 3.07 -8.55 30.22
CA ALA A 603 2.57 -7.92 31.43
C ALA A 603 3.67 -7.30 32.31
N PRO A 604 4.81 -7.98 32.58
CA PRO A 604 5.88 -7.38 33.39
C PRO A 604 6.49 -6.13 32.75
N LEU A 605 6.65 -6.12 31.42
CA LEU A 605 7.17 -4.97 30.68
C LEU A 605 6.18 -3.80 30.74
N ILE A 606 4.88 -4.06 30.56
CA ILE A 606 3.82 -3.04 30.62
C ILE A 606 3.78 -2.41 32.02
N ASP A 607 3.88 -3.23 33.07
CA ASP A 607 3.88 -2.75 34.46
C ASP A 607 5.11 -1.85 34.74
N ARG A 608 6.29 -2.19 34.21
CA ARG A 608 7.49 -1.37 34.34
C ARG A 608 7.37 -0.05 33.59
N LEU A 609 6.78 -0.05 32.40
CA LEU A 609 6.52 1.17 31.63
C LEU A 609 5.54 2.09 32.38
N ALA A 610 4.48 1.53 32.95
CA ALA A 610 3.53 2.28 33.77
C ALA A 610 4.20 2.88 35.01
N ALA A 611 5.01 2.08 35.72
CA ALA A 611 5.79 2.55 36.90
C ALA A 611 6.80 3.64 36.54
N ALA A 612 7.37 3.59 35.33
CA ALA A 612 8.26 4.62 34.79
C ALA A 612 7.54 5.92 34.36
N GLY A 613 6.20 5.96 34.48
CA GLY A 613 5.38 7.13 34.13
C GLY A 613 5.10 7.29 32.63
N VAL A 614 5.16 6.21 31.86
CA VAL A 614 4.73 6.21 30.45
C VAL A 614 3.20 6.25 30.40
N ARG A 615 2.67 7.07 29.51
CA ARG A 615 1.22 7.25 29.36
C ARG A 615 0.54 5.96 28.90
N MET A 616 -0.40 5.45 29.70
CA MET A 616 -1.17 4.22 29.44
C MET A 616 -2.61 4.51 28.99
N SER A 617 -2.86 5.72 28.46
CA SER A 617 -4.18 6.13 27.97
C SER A 617 -4.09 6.79 26.59
N GLU A 618 -5.16 6.65 25.81
CA GLU A 618 -5.32 7.33 24.52
C GLU A 618 -6.02 8.66 24.74
N PRO A 619 -5.43 9.80 24.36
CA PRO A 619 -6.04 11.10 24.54
C PRO A 619 -7.39 11.22 23.82
N GLY A 620 -8.38 11.86 24.49
CA GLY A 620 -9.69 12.13 23.90
C GLY A 620 -10.61 10.90 23.76
N VAL A 621 -10.26 9.77 24.37
CA VAL A 621 -11.07 8.54 24.31
C VAL A 621 -11.56 8.15 25.72
N THR A 622 -12.86 8.24 25.93
CA THR A 622 -13.55 7.55 27.03
C THR A 622 -13.98 6.18 26.48
N GLY A 623 -13.22 5.12 26.79
CA GLY A 623 -13.54 3.77 26.31
C GLY A 623 -14.92 3.27 26.76
N PRO A 624 -15.42 2.14 26.21
CA PRO A 624 -16.68 1.54 26.66
C PRO A 624 -16.69 1.32 28.17
N PRO A 625 -17.86 1.37 28.83
CA PRO A 625 -17.95 1.13 30.28
C PRO A 625 -17.35 -0.22 30.63
N ALA A 626 -16.61 -0.29 31.74
CA ALA A 626 -16.07 -1.55 32.24
C ALA A 626 -17.22 -2.53 32.50
N PRO A 627 -17.04 -3.84 32.24
CA PRO A 627 -18.02 -4.83 32.70
C PRO A 627 -18.13 -4.70 34.23
N ALA A 628 -19.35 -4.49 34.69
CA ALA A 628 -19.64 -4.44 36.14
C ALA A 628 -19.25 -5.79 36.74
N ASP A 629 -18.48 -5.76 37.84
CA ASP A 629 -18.11 -6.93 38.62
C ASP A 629 -19.38 -7.72 38.99
N ALA A 630 -19.51 -8.90 38.43
CA ALA A 630 -20.49 -9.87 38.81
C ALA A 630 -19.96 -10.65 40.04
N ASP A 631 -20.08 -10.08 41.24
CA ASP A 631 -20.24 -10.89 42.45
C ASP A 631 -20.65 -10.02 43.67
N ALA A 632 -21.92 -10.01 43.99
CA ALA A 632 -22.44 -9.95 45.34
C ALA A 632 -23.92 -10.33 45.26
N GLY A 633 -24.20 -11.57 45.69
CA GLY A 633 -25.53 -12.15 45.69
C GLY A 633 -26.50 -11.54 46.70
N THR A 634 -27.71 -11.79 46.43
CA THR A 634 -28.84 -12.24 47.21
C THR A 634 -30.13 -11.47 46.87
N GLY A 635 -31.07 -12.20 46.32
CA GLY A 635 -32.41 -12.32 46.88
C GLY A 635 -33.51 -11.36 46.45
N ALA A 636 -34.47 -11.97 45.78
CA ALA A 636 -35.92 -11.75 45.86
C ALA A 636 -36.61 -10.76 44.91
N ASP A 637 -37.25 -11.37 43.95
CA ASP A 637 -38.70 -11.27 43.60
C ASP A 637 -39.36 -9.94 43.19
N ALA A 638 -40.12 -10.11 42.12
CA ALA A 638 -41.36 -9.44 41.75
C ALA A 638 -41.32 -8.34 40.66
N GLY A 639 -41.73 -8.76 39.50
CA GLY A 639 -42.81 -8.21 38.67
C GLY A 639 -42.94 -6.71 38.41
N GLY A 640 -43.02 -6.32 37.11
CA GLY A 640 -43.80 -5.14 36.77
C GLY A 640 -43.21 -4.22 35.71
N SER A 641 -43.70 -4.35 34.48
CA SER A 641 -44.01 -3.30 33.50
C SER A 641 -43.12 -2.09 33.32
N ALA A 642 -42.72 -1.91 32.07
CA ALA A 642 -42.63 -0.66 31.30
C ALA A 642 -42.52 0.66 32.01
N GLY A 643 -41.47 1.41 31.69
CA GLY A 643 -41.33 2.82 32.01
C GLY A 643 -39.93 3.31 31.66
N GLU A 644 -39.86 4.17 30.65
CA GLU A 644 -38.72 5.05 30.37
C GLU A 644 -38.37 5.81 31.66
N GLU A 645 -37.08 5.94 31.96
CA GLU A 645 -36.47 7.19 32.40
C GLU A 645 -35.08 6.98 33.03
N GLY A 646 -34.08 7.70 32.51
CA GLY A 646 -33.18 8.49 33.30
C GLY A 646 -32.05 7.79 34.05
N GLY A 647 -30.95 7.52 33.42
CA GLY A 647 -29.62 7.38 34.10
C GLY A 647 -28.81 8.68 33.98
N PRO A 648 -27.92 9.02 34.95
CA PRO A 648 -27.40 10.37 35.12
C PRO A 648 -26.47 10.84 34.02
N ALA A 649 -26.72 12.07 33.54
CA ALA A 649 -26.00 12.81 32.54
C ALA A 649 -24.53 13.04 32.92
N GLY A 650 -23.61 12.31 32.27
CA GLY A 650 -22.34 12.88 31.89
C GLY A 650 -22.62 13.85 30.73
N SER A 651 -22.09 15.07 30.77
CA SER A 651 -22.41 16.17 29.84
C SER A 651 -22.42 15.73 28.41
N ALA A 652 -23.61 15.50 27.88
CA ALA A 652 -23.82 15.23 26.48
C ALA A 652 -23.49 16.53 25.69
N GLY A 653 -22.45 16.52 24.87
CA GLY A 653 -22.15 17.66 24.01
C GLY A 653 -23.32 17.99 23.08
N PRO A 654 -23.37 19.21 22.51
CA PRO A 654 -24.50 19.72 21.72
C PRO A 654 -24.82 18.88 20.48
N LEU A 655 -23.92 17.97 20.07
CA LEU A 655 -24.09 17.09 18.92
C LEU A 655 -24.31 15.62 19.32
N SER A 656 -24.57 15.33 20.60
CA SER A 656 -24.73 13.96 21.10
C SER A 656 -25.82 13.21 20.32
N GLY A 657 -25.48 12.00 19.84
CA GLY A 657 -26.38 11.16 19.05
C GLY A 657 -26.55 11.61 17.59
N MET A 658 -25.96 12.72 17.16
CA MET A 658 -26.08 13.23 15.79
C MET A 658 -24.96 12.70 14.90
N THR A 659 -25.32 12.28 13.67
CA THR A 659 -24.35 12.07 12.59
C THR A 659 -24.23 13.33 11.77
N VAL A 660 -23.05 13.95 11.78
CA VAL A 660 -22.78 15.24 11.14
C VAL A 660 -21.88 15.06 9.93
N VAL A 661 -22.24 15.66 8.80
CA VAL A 661 -21.41 15.73 7.59
C VAL A 661 -20.94 17.17 7.40
N VAL A 662 -19.63 17.35 7.21
CA VAL A 662 -19.04 18.65 6.90
C VAL A 662 -18.66 18.68 5.42
N SER A 663 -19.08 19.71 4.68
CA SER A 663 -18.83 19.84 3.23
C SER A 663 -18.63 21.27 2.79
N GLY A 664 -17.73 21.48 1.85
CA GLY A 664 -17.40 22.81 1.32
C GLY A 664 -16.36 23.56 2.17
N ALA A 665 -15.93 24.72 1.69
CA ALA A 665 -15.01 25.60 2.42
C ALA A 665 -15.74 26.31 3.57
N MET A 666 -15.19 26.20 4.77
CA MET A 666 -15.75 26.86 5.96
C MET A 666 -15.47 28.38 5.92
N THR A 667 -16.32 29.15 6.57
CA THR A 667 -16.23 30.62 6.69
C THR A 667 -16.16 31.03 8.16
N GLY A 668 -15.94 32.31 8.43
CA GLY A 668 -15.92 32.85 9.79
C GLY A 668 -14.80 32.24 10.65
N VAL A 669 -15.10 31.97 11.89
CA VAL A 669 -14.15 31.40 12.89
C VAL A 669 -13.69 29.99 12.53
N LEU A 670 -14.41 29.30 11.64
CA LEU A 670 -14.08 27.95 11.19
C LEU A 670 -13.20 27.93 9.92
N ALA A 671 -12.94 29.10 9.30
CA ALA A 671 -12.22 29.19 8.03
C ALA A 671 -10.79 28.63 8.08
N SER A 672 -10.13 28.71 9.24
CA SER A 672 -8.77 28.19 9.46
C SER A 672 -8.72 26.68 9.77
N LEU A 673 -9.86 26.04 10.00
CA LEU A 673 -9.91 24.63 10.37
C LEU A 673 -9.88 23.75 9.13
N SER A 674 -8.89 22.84 9.08
CA SER A 674 -8.87 21.77 8.09
C SER A 674 -10.06 20.82 8.30
N ARG A 675 -10.43 20.08 7.25
CA ARG A 675 -11.53 19.10 7.33
C ARG A 675 -11.34 18.07 8.45
N GLY A 676 -10.09 17.66 8.71
CA GLY A 676 -9.77 16.77 9.83
C GLY A 676 -10.11 17.42 11.17
N ARG A 677 -9.73 18.68 11.38
CA ARG A 677 -10.06 19.44 12.60
C ARG A 677 -11.56 19.71 12.72
N MET A 678 -12.27 19.94 11.62
CA MET A 678 -13.73 20.04 11.63
C MET A 678 -14.40 18.74 12.08
N ASN A 679 -13.93 17.59 11.59
CA ASN A 679 -14.44 16.28 12.03
C ASN A 679 -14.11 16.03 13.51
N GLU A 680 -12.92 16.39 13.94
CA GLU A 680 -12.50 16.33 15.36
C GLU A 680 -13.37 17.22 16.26
N LEU A 681 -13.72 18.44 15.80
CA LEU A 681 -14.62 19.34 16.48
C LEU A 681 -16.03 18.74 16.62
N VAL A 682 -16.56 18.10 15.56
CA VAL A 682 -17.82 17.35 15.62
C VAL A 682 -17.77 16.26 16.68
N GLU A 683 -16.68 15.49 16.72
CA GLU A 683 -16.51 14.38 17.66
C GLU A 683 -16.30 14.88 19.10
N ARG A 684 -15.58 15.97 19.31
CA ARG A 684 -15.42 16.65 20.63
C ARG A 684 -16.75 17.16 21.16
N ALA A 685 -17.60 17.67 20.27
CA ALA A 685 -18.94 18.14 20.62
C ALA A 685 -19.97 17.01 20.82
N GLY A 686 -19.52 15.74 20.81
CA GLY A 686 -20.34 14.55 21.08
C GLY A 686 -21.03 13.95 19.84
N GLY A 687 -20.79 14.47 18.63
CA GLY A 687 -21.36 13.98 17.39
C GLY A 687 -20.50 12.90 16.74
N LYS A 688 -21.08 12.20 15.76
CA LYS A 688 -20.36 11.26 14.88
C LYS A 688 -20.11 11.93 13.55
N SER A 689 -18.84 12.12 13.15
CA SER A 689 -18.50 12.66 11.84
C SER A 689 -18.72 11.62 10.74
N SER A 690 -19.21 12.06 9.57
CA SER A 690 -19.40 11.22 8.40
C SER A 690 -18.96 11.94 7.13
N SER A 691 -18.41 11.17 6.18
CA SER A 691 -17.95 11.71 4.91
C SER A 691 -19.03 11.83 3.83
N SER A 692 -20.19 11.16 4.00
CA SER A 692 -21.27 11.13 3.01
C SER A 692 -22.63 11.40 3.63
N VAL A 693 -23.51 12.11 2.90
CA VAL A 693 -24.89 12.33 3.29
C VAL A 693 -25.73 11.10 2.97
N SER A 694 -26.45 10.60 3.96
CA SER A 694 -27.34 9.42 3.87
C SER A 694 -28.59 9.65 4.71
N GLY A 695 -29.58 8.77 4.64
CA GLY A 695 -30.78 8.84 5.50
C GLY A 695 -30.51 8.75 7.00
N ARG A 696 -29.26 8.44 7.42
CA ARG A 696 -28.81 8.45 8.82
C ARG A 696 -28.08 9.73 9.20
N THR A 697 -27.90 10.67 8.29
CA THR A 697 -27.24 11.96 8.56
C THR A 697 -28.23 12.87 9.28
N SER A 698 -27.84 13.38 10.43
CA SER A 698 -28.67 14.28 11.25
C SER A 698 -28.46 15.75 10.86
N LEU A 699 -27.25 16.12 10.44
CA LEU A 699 -26.88 17.49 10.11
C LEU A 699 -25.84 17.51 8.98
N LEU A 700 -26.04 18.37 7.97
CA LEU A 700 -25.02 18.76 7.01
C LEU A 700 -24.54 20.18 7.31
N VAL A 701 -23.25 20.34 7.62
CA VAL A 701 -22.59 21.66 7.68
C VAL A 701 -22.10 21.98 6.28
N ALA A 702 -22.76 22.94 5.62
CA ALA A 702 -22.54 23.26 4.21
C ALA A 702 -21.85 24.62 4.07
N GLY A 703 -20.52 24.60 3.88
CA GLY A 703 -19.75 25.80 3.49
C GLY A 703 -19.84 26.12 2.00
N ALA A 704 -19.02 27.05 1.54
CA ALA A 704 -18.95 27.40 0.12
C ALA A 704 -18.60 26.18 -0.73
N ASN A 705 -19.29 25.99 -1.87
CA ASN A 705 -19.10 24.88 -2.81
C ASN A 705 -19.52 23.48 -2.27
N ALA A 706 -20.45 23.39 -1.34
CA ALA A 706 -21.01 22.12 -0.86
C ALA A 706 -22.02 21.45 -1.83
N GLY A 707 -22.14 21.92 -3.07
CA GLY A 707 -23.21 21.68 -4.05
C GLY A 707 -23.85 20.30 -4.08
N SER A 708 -23.12 19.24 -4.44
CA SER A 708 -23.69 17.89 -4.59
C SER A 708 -24.21 17.28 -3.26
N LYS A 709 -23.54 17.58 -2.13
CA LYS A 709 -23.97 17.09 -0.81
C LYS A 709 -25.14 17.89 -0.28
N ARG A 710 -25.23 19.18 -0.61
CA ARG A 710 -26.37 20.03 -0.28
C ARG A 710 -27.62 19.55 -1.03
N ALA A 711 -27.52 19.35 -2.34
CA ALA A 711 -28.64 18.77 -3.12
C ALA A 711 -29.10 17.42 -2.59
N LYS A 712 -28.15 16.54 -2.18
CA LYS A 712 -28.48 15.25 -1.60
C LYS A 712 -29.09 15.36 -0.21
N ALA A 713 -28.69 16.32 0.60
CA ALA A 713 -29.28 16.58 1.91
C ALA A 713 -30.74 17.07 1.75
N GLU A 714 -30.98 18.00 0.82
CA GLU A 714 -32.32 18.48 0.46
C GLU A 714 -33.21 17.33 -0.02
N GLN A 715 -32.70 16.44 -0.89
CA GLN A 715 -33.42 15.26 -1.38
C GLN A 715 -33.79 14.26 -0.27
N LEU A 716 -32.96 14.15 0.76
CA LEU A 716 -33.15 13.22 1.87
C LEU A 716 -33.80 13.85 3.10
N GLY A 717 -34.16 15.16 3.05
CA GLY A 717 -34.73 15.88 4.18
C GLY A 717 -33.75 16.09 5.35
N VAL A 718 -32.43 16.03 5.08
CA VAL A 718 -31.41 16.22 6.10
C VAL A 718 -31.24 17.73 6.41
N ARG A 719 -31.27 18.07 7.71
CA ARG A 719 -31.04 19.45 8.15
C ARG A 719 -29.66 19.95 7.69
N THR A 720 -29.65 21.15 7.11
CA THR A 720 -28.40 21.82 6.68
C THR A 720 -28.17 23.05 7.54
N ALA A 721 -26.93 23.23 8.01
CA ALA A 721 -26.46 24.42 8.72
C ALA A 721 -25.33 25.11 7.93
N THR A 722 -25.26 26.42 8.01
CA THR A 722 -24.12 27.20 7.56
C THR A 722 -22.92 27.02 8.52
N PRO A 723 -21.69 27.36 8.10
CA PRO A 723 -20.55 27.34 9.01
C PRO A 723 -20.74 28.21 10.27
N ASP A 724 -21.41 29.37 10.15
CA ASP A 724 -21.62 30.26 11.27
C ASP A 724 -22.66 29.69 12.27
N GLU A 725 -23.77 29.13 11.78
CA GLU A 725 -24.75 28.42 12.62
C GLU A 725 -24.13 27.20 13.31
N PHE A 726 -23.22 26.52 12.62
CA PHE A 726 -22.51 25.39 13.24
C PHE A 726 -21.50 25.86 14.29
N ALA A 727 -20.82 26.97 14.05
CA ALA A 727 -19.89 27.55 15.02
C ALA A 727 -20.61 27.97 16.32
N GLU A 728 -21.82 28.51 16.21
CA GLU A 728 -22.66 28.80 17.40
C GLU A 728 -23.04 27.53 18.17
N LEU A 729 -23.40 26.46 17.46
CA LEU A 729 -23.74 25.17 18.05
C LEU A 729 -22.59 24.53 18.86
N VAL A 730 -21.35 24.77 18.45
CA VAL A 730 -20.14 24.17 19.05
C VAL A 730 -19.23 25.22 19.70
N ALA A 731 -19.76 26.39 20.07
CA ALA A 731 -18.99 27.52 20.58
C ALA A 731 -18.07 27.18 21.75
N ASP A 732 -18.55 26.37 22.70
CA ASP A 732 -17.79 25.93 23.89
C ASP A 732 -16.60 25.01 23.54
N PHE A 733 -16.55 24.48 22.32
CA PHE A 733 -15.53 23.56 21.83
C PHE A 733 -14.54 24.20 20.84
N LEU A 734 -14.69 25.51 20.55
CA LEU A 734 -13.81 26.27 19.64
C LEU A 734 -12.53 26.79 20.31
N THR A 735 -12.45 26.82 21.62
CA THR A 735 -11.42 27.51 22.42
C THR A 735 -10.23 26.64 22.84
N GLU A 736 -9.95 25.51 22.14
CA GLU A 736 -8.70 24.75 22.36
C GLU A 736 -7.96 24.44 21.07
#